data_0d87842c6500701996702d253ecd8a1f
#
_entry.id   0d87842c6500701996702d253ecd8a1f
#
_cell.length_a   1.000
_cell.length_b   1.000
_cell.length_c   1.000
_cell.angle_alpha   90.00
_cell.angle_beta   90.00
_cell.angle_gamma   90.00
#
_symmetry.space_group_name_H-M   'P 1'
#
loop_
_entity.id
_entity.type
_entity.pdbx_description
1 polymer ?
#
loop_
_entity_poly.entity_id
_entity_poly.type
_entity_poly.pdbx_seq_one_letter_code
_entity_poly.pdbx_strand_id
1 'polypeptide(L)'
;MELSRRVFSALAGTTVLGLALGGSVSGGAVPASGASGPVPTGPPPAPPGADGVRHRVAFDRHSLLVDGRRLVLWAGELHPFRLPSPSLWRDVLQKMRAYGFNAVVVPVAWNQHSPAPGRYDFSGVRDLDLFLRTAAETGLYVVLRPGPYIGADVDAGGLPGWLTTAEGDARSTDPAFLRHADEWLTHVDAIAARHQYTRGTGTVLLYRLDAPRRDLLSHLHEKVRADGVDVPLLHGDTPVAWGEAHGTADAAEARRVHLTHLAHGVTLHDAGTVFGGTSWGWLAAPSAPTPTYDPAAALDEARRPTDGIAPLHQTGHLLRHVPDFARLDPAPAVPADDARIQVRHLTNPDTGAHVYVLRNDSAADVTARLPLDGTDVPVTVPAGDARLLTAGLDLGGGRKLAYATVQPMLTLSAGRLDIAVFVGRTGEMAHVVLDCPDEPWPTRLDEEAAWAYDEDRLHVTVPLGAGGLTRVRVRSGGSDRTLLLLFADDAVSLRLWPYETPSGKGLVYGPALLRGAVLDGDTVRLTGDMVDAYGLEVWTPRGITGVTWNGRAVATSVSRARSLRSRRPLPGVTQPSLPSLDGWRRRDENPEADPGHDDSGWTVADRRTSHSTTPVPAEQPVLFADDYGFHYGDVWYRGRLTGAAGLESVSLAYSTGARGMLMAWLDGEPLGTHDAGQGDDGKGTWTGTAGFRVPQRLRERLRDQASEGRPHSPVLSVLVRRTQHDQDDYRRARGLTSVAFRGVSPEVHWRVRGAAAPDPVRGPLNTGGLYGERNGWHLPGYDDGGWESVSFPRADRRQGVTWYRTTFRLDVPPDVDASVGLTLDDDPDRDYRVQVFLNGWNMGEHVNGGPGARRTLVLPNGVLRTRAAANTLALAVLSGGGTPAGPGAVRLTLLGSAAGGVPVTPVASPGRGTP
;
A
#
# COMPACT_ATOMS: atom_id res chain seq x y z
N MET A 1 0.85 22.73 6.38
CA MET A 1 0.21 21.48 5.95
C MET A 1 -0.66 21.63 4.69
N GLU A 2 -0.92 22.84 4.22
CA GLU A 2 -1.68 23.06 2.96
C GLU A 2 -0.83 23.27 1.70
N LEU A 3 0.47 23.42 1.80
CA LEU A 3 1.36 23.71 0.66
C LEU A 3 1.77 22.47 -0.14
N SER A 4 1.75 21.27 0.44
CA SER A 4 2.08 20.05 -0.31
C SER A 4 0.93 19.57 -1.22
N ARG A 5 -0.31 19.93 -0.91
CA ARG A 5 -1.49 19.61 -1.74
C ARG A 5 -1.58 20.44 -3.03
N ARG A 6 -0.99 21.64 -3.06
CA ARG A 6 -1.11 22.54 -4.23
C ARG A 6 -0.12 22.26 -5.36
N VAL A 7 1.01 21.62 -5.11
CA VAL A 7 2.00 21.33 -6.14
C VAL A 7 1.64 20.06 -6.93
N PHE A 8 0.98 19.08 -6.32
CA PHE A 8 0.53 17.87 -7.00
C PHE A 8 -0.75 18.05 -7.82
N SER A 9 -1.66 18.94 -7.40
CA SER A 9 -2.88 19.22 -8.15
C SER A 9 -2.65 20.00 -9.45
N ALA A 10 -1.50 20.64 -9.62
CA ALA A 10 -1.18 21.41 -10.84
C ALA A 10 -0.61 20.53 -11.96
N LEU A 11 -0.15 19.30 -11.68
CA LEU A 11 0.36 18.34 -12.68
C LEU A 11 -0.70 17.33 -13.15
N ALA A 12 -1.81 17.19 -12.44
CA ALA A 12 -2.91 16.29 -12.82
C ALA A 12 -3.93 16.96 -13.78
N GLY A 13 -3.75 18.22 -14.11
CA GLY A 13 -4.70 19.02 -14.92
C GLY A 13 -4.33 19.17 -16.41
N THR A 14 -3.21 18.65 -16.90
CA THR A 14 -2.72 19.01 -18.24
C THR A 14 -2.18 17.83 -19.07
N THR A 15 -2.85 16.70 -19.06
CA THR A 15 -2.50 15.66 -20.04
C THR A 15 -3.74 15.03 -20.69
N VAL A 16 -4.60 15.86 -21.23
CA VAL A 16 -5.55 15.47 -22.28
C VAL A 16 -5.55 16.55 -23.34
N LEU A 17 -4.53 16.55 -24.19
CA LEU A 17 -4.53 17.14 -25.54
C LEU A 17 -3.30 16.65 -26.28
N GLY A 18 -3.37 15.48 -26.85
CA GLY A 18 -2.43 14.97 -27.85
C GLY A 18 -3.06 15.05 -29.22
N LEU A 19 -2.93 16.17 -29.89
CA LEU A 19 -3.23 16.29 -31.30
C LEU A 19 -2.15 15.58 -32.12
N ALA A 20 -2.60 14.76 -33.03
CA ALA A 20 -1.82 14.06 -34.03
C ALA A 20 -0.89 14.99 -34.82
N LEU A 21 0.40 14.72 -34.81
CA LEU A 21 1.28 15.03 -35.95
C LEU A 21 2.21 13.84 -36.17
N GLY A 22 2.16 13.35 -37.40
CA GLY A 22 2.79 12.12 -37.82
C GLY A 22 4.32 12.21 -37.80
N GLY A 23 4.92 11.13 -37.41
CA GLY A 23 6.34 10.83 -37.55
C GLY A 23 6.52 9.34 -37.31
N SER A 24 6.67 8.61 -38.42
CA SER A 24 6.91 7.16 -38.45
C SER A 24 8.25 6.82 -37.82
N VAL A 25 8.21 6.10 -36.64
CA VAL A 25 9.35 5.28 -36.23
C VAL A 25 8.79 3.86 -35.98
N SER A 26 9.25 2.95 -36.82
CA SER A 26 8.95 1.54 -36.81
C SER A 26 9.58 0.84 -35.59
N GLY A 27 8.77 0.56 -34.58
CA GLY A 27 9.08 -0.34 -33.46
C GLY A 27 7.86 -1.23 -33.22
N GLY A 28 7.92 -2.47 -33.68
CA GLY A 28 6.97 -3.54 -33.77
C GLY A 28 5.77 -3.62 -32.86
N ALA A 29 4.82 -2.74 -32.97
CA ALA A 29 3.42 -3.07 -32.74
C ALA A 29 2.92 -3.70 -34.04
N VAL A 30 2.74 -5.02 -34.05
CA VAL A 30 2.09 -5.68 -35.17
C VAL A 30 0.65 -5.15 -35.21
N PRO A 31 0.24 -4.38 -36.24
CA PRO A 31 -1.15 -3.97 -36.34
C PRO A 31 -1.98 -5.24 -36.49
N ALA A 32 -3.05 -5.33 -35.72
CA ALA A 32 -4.07 -6.34 -35.94
C ALA A 32 -4.68 -6.14 -37.33
N SER A 33 -4.05 -6.71 -38.36
CA SER A 33 -4.54 -6.69 -39.71
C SER A 33 -5.71 -7.67 -39.84
N GLY A 34 -6.89 -7.13 -40.12
CA GLY A 34 -7.91 -7.77 -40.87
C GLY A 34 -8.90 -8.68 -40.14
N ALA A 35 -9.64 -8.14 -39.16
CA ALA A 35 -10.97 -8.64 -38.90
C ALA A 35 -11.93 -7.45 -38.91
N SER A 36 -12.69 -7.32 -40.01
CA SER A 36 -13.72 -6.28 -40.18
C SER A 36 -15.06 -6.63 -39.50
N GLY A 37 -15.00 -7.29 -38.34
CA GLY A 37 -16.17 -7.58 -37.51
C GLY A 37 -16.04 -6.98 -36.11
N PRO A 38 -17.18 -6.75 -35.41
CA PRO A 38 -17.14 -6.29 -34.03
C PRO A 38 -16.37 -7.26 -33.15
N VAL A 39 -15.46 -6.73 -32.32
CA VAL A 39 -14.73 -7.53 -31.31
C VAL A 39 -15.75 -8.05 -30.30
N PRO A 40 -15.84 -9.37 -30.04
CA PRO A 40 -16.83 -9.91 -29.14
C PRO A 40 -16.78 -9.28 -27.76
N THR A 41 -17.87 -8.67 -27.35
CA THR A 41 -18.17 -8.36 -25.95
C THR A 41 -18.73 -9.65 -25.36
N GLY A 42 -17.87 -10.48 -24.80
CA GLY A 42 -18.25 -11.76 -24.19
C GLY A 42 -17.95 -11.77 -22.71
N PRO A 43 -18.23 -12.87 -22.02
CA PRO A 43 -17.77 -13.02 -20.65
C PRO A 43 -16.26 -12.73 -20.57
N PRO A 44 -15.80 -12.09 -19.49
CA PRO A 44 -14.38 -11.76 -19.33
C PRO A 44 -13.52 -13.03 -19.48
N PRO A 45 -12.26 -12.87 -19.92
CA PRO A 45 -11.32 -13.99 -20.01
C PRO A 45 -11.27 -14.79 -18.70
N ALA A 46 -10.94 -16.07 -18.81
CA ALA A 46 -10.75 -16.92 -17.65
C ALA A 46 -9.75 -16.30 -16.64
N PRO A 47 -9.87 -16.59 -15.34
CA PRO A 47 -8.92 -16.12 -14.35
C PRO A 47 -7.49 -16.48 -14.72
N PRO A 48 -6.50 -15.64 -14.38
CA PRO A 48 -5.10 -15.90 -14.69
C PRO A 48 -4.59 -17.16 -13.97
N GLY A 49 -3.69 -17.87 -14.64
CA GLY A 49 -3.08 -19.07 -14.09
C GLY A 49 -1.99 -19.62 -15.01
N ALA A 50 -1.28 -20.61 -14.51
CA ALA A 50 -0.33 -21.39 -15.29
C ALA A 50 -1.05 -22.59 -15.91
N ASP A 51 -1.70 -22.38 -17.04
CA ASP A 51 -2.50 -23.41 -17.75
C ASP A 51 -1.73 -24.13 -18.87
N GLY A 52 -0.49 -23.68 -19.16
CA GLY A 52 0.36 -24.21 -20.23
C GLY A 52 -0.07 -23.76 -21.64
N VAL A 53 -1.08 -22.93 -21.78
CA VAL A 53 -1.58 -22.45 -23.05
C VAL A 53 -1.01 -21.06 -23.38
N ARG A 54 -0.55 -20.86 -24.62
CA ARG A 54 -0.11 -19.53 -25.05
C ARG A 54 -1.30 -18.62 -25.27
N HIS A 55 -1.25 -17.43 -24.68
CA HIS A 55 -2.26 -16.39 -24.78
C HIS A 55 -1.77 -15.21 -25.62
N ARG A 56 -2.67 -14.62 -26.37
CA ARG A 56 -2.40 -13.37 -27.08
C ARG A 56 -2.93 -12.20 -26.28
N VAL A 57 -2.05 -11.28 -25.91
CA VAL A 57 -2.40 -10.03 -25.24
C VAL A 57 -2.06 -8.87 -26.16
N ALA A 58 -3.03 -8.00 -26.43
CA ALA A 58 -2.88 -6.85 -27.33
C ALA A 58 -3.75 -5.69 -26.84
N PHE A 59 -3.60 -4.53 -27.45
CA PHE A 59 -4.46 -3.35 -27.21
C PHE A 59 -5.15 -2.95 -28.51
N ASP A 60 -6.36 -2.45 -28.39
CA ASP A 60 -6.95 -1.57 -29.39
C ASP A 60 -7.20 -0.17 -28.75
N ARG A 61 -7.89 0.73 -29.47
CA ARG A 61 -8.18 2.07 -28.94
C ARG A 61 -9.14 2.09 -27.75
N HIS A 62 -9.82 0.98 -27.45
CA HIS A 62 -10.85 0.91 -26.40
C HIS A 62 -10.35 0.19 -25.16
N SER A 63 -9.69 -0.97 -25.31
CA SER A 63 -9.39 -1.82 -24.17
C SER A 63 -8.22 -2.78 -24.44
N LEU A 64 -7.80 -3.44 -23.38
CA LEU A 64 -6.96 -4.62 -23.47
C LEU A 64 -7.75 -5.76 -24.13
N LEU A 65 -7.09 -6.51 -24.99
CA LEU A 65 -7.60 -7.70 -25.66
C LEU A 65 -6.81 -8.91 -25.20
N VAL A 66 -7.48 -9.88 -24.61
CA VAL A 66 -6.93 -11.18 -24.24
C VAL A 66 -7.62 -12.25 -25.09
N ASP A 67 -6.84 -12.94 -25.92
CA ASP A 67 -7.34 -13.94 -26.88
C ASP A 67 -8.50 -13.41 -27.75
N GLY A 68 -8.38 -12.15 -28.17
CA GLY A 68 -9.36 -11.46 -29.00
C GLY A 68 -10.63 -11.01 -28.27
N ARG A 69 -10.70 -11.14 -26.95
CA ARG A 69 -11.81 -10.66 -26.12
C ARG A 69 -11.41 -9.44 -25.30
N ARG A 70 -12.34 -8.52 -25.11
CA ARG A 70 -12.12 -7.30 -24.32
C ARG A 70 -12.01 -7.62 -22.85
N LEU A 71 -11.04 -7.01 -22.22
CA LEU A 71 -10.82 -7.05 -20.77
C LEU A 71 -10.71 -5.62 -20.22
N VAL A 72 -11.60 -5.26 -19.32
CA VAL A 72 -11.41 -4.10 -18.46
C VAL A 72 -10.50 -4.52 -17.32
N LEU A 73 -9.39 -3.82 -17.17
CA LEU A 73 -8.46 -4.03 -16.06
C LEU A 73 -8.87 -3.16 -14.87
N TRP A 74 -9.24 -3.80 -13.79
CA TRP A 74 -9.50 -3.17 -12.50
C TRP A 74 -8.41 -3.58 -11.53
N ALA A 75 -7.35 -2.78 -11.52
CA ALA A 75 -6.13 -3.03 -10.75
C ALA A 75 -6.07 -2.15 -9.52
N GLY A 76 -5.26 -2.56 -8.57
CA GLY A 76 -4.85 -1.75 -7.44
C GLY A 76 -3.45 -2.10 -7.00
N GLU A 77 -2.75 -1.14 -6.42
CA GLU A 77 -1.34 -1.28 -6.07
C GLU A 77 -1.17 -1.97 -4.71
N LEU A 78 -0.26 -2.95 -4.66
CA LEU A 78 0.18 -3.64 -3.45
C LEU A 78 1.70 -3.69 -3.43
N HIS A 79 2.31 -3.17 -2.37
CA HIS A 79 3.74 -3.19 -2.13
C HIS A 79 4.13 -4.37 -1.22
N PRO A 80 4.66 -5.49 -1.75
CA PRO A 80 5.02 -6.64 -0.92
C PRO A 80 6.03 -6.30 0.17
N PHE A 81 6.94 -5.36 -0.09
CA PHE A 81 7.95 -4.91 0.84
C PHE A 81 7.39 -4.09 2.03
N ARG A 82 6.13 -3.64 1.97
CA ARG A 82 5.42 -2.99 3.10
C ARG A 82 4.61 -3.97 3.94
N LEU A 83 4.66 -5.25 3.62
CA LEU A 83 4.01 -6.32 4.37
C LEU A 83 5.01 -7.46 4.59
N PRO A 84 5.88 -7.37 5.63
CA PRO A 84 7.00 -8.29 5.85
C PRO A 84 6.55 -9.65 6.38
N SER A 85 5.54 -10.22 5.75
CA SER A 85 4.97 -11.52 6.07
C SER A 85 4.37 -12.14 4.82
N PRO A 86 5.07 -13.03 4.12
CA PRO A 86 4.61 -13.61 2.86
C PRO A 86 3.23 -14.29 2.94
N SER A 87 2.89 -14.89 4.08
CA SER A 87 1.56 -15.47 4.28
C SER A 87 0.44 -14.43 4.20
N LEU A 88 0.69 -13.20 4.62
CA LEU A 88 -0.30 -12.11 4.57
C LEU A 88 -0.45 -11.52 3.17
N TRP A 89 0.48 -11.75 2.23
CA TRP A 89 0.26 -11.39 0.83
C TRP A 89 -0.98 -12.08 0.29
N ARG A 90 -1.16 -13.36 0.61
CA ARG A 90 -2.38 -14.12 0.27
C ARG A 90 -3.63 -13.50 0.86
N ASP A 91 -3.61 -13.04 2.11
CA ASP A 91 -4.75 -12.39 2.75
C ASP A 91 -5.18 -11.14 1.98
N VAL A 92 -4.24 -10.25 1.68
CA VAL A 92 -4.53 -8.99 0.96
C VAL A 92 -4.99 -9.28 -0.47
N LEU A 93 -4.31 -10.18 -1.20
CA LEU A 93 -4.69 -10.54 -2.57
C LEU A 93 -6.08 -11.17 -2.63
N GLN A 94 -6.45 -12.04 -1.67
CA GLN A 94 -7.79 -12.59 -1.58
C GLN A 94 -8.84 -11.52 -1.29
N LYS A 95 -8.54 -10.54 -0.43
CA LYS A 95 -9.40 -9.38 -0.19
C LYS A 95 -9.58 -8.56 -1.45
N MET A 96 -8.50 -8.21 -2.16
CA MET A 96 -8.57 -7.52 -3.44
C MET A 96 -9.48 -8.27 -4.41
N ARG A 97 -9.25 -9.57 -4.58
CA ARG A 97 -10.08 -10.42 -5.46
C ARG A 97 -11.55 -10.41 -5.08
N ALA A 98 -11.86 -10.52 -3.79
CA ALA A 98 -13.22 -10.49 -3.28
C ALA A 98 -13.90 -9.13 -3.51
N TYR A 99 -13.18 -8.03 -3.36
CA TYR A 99 -13.67 -6.67 -3.63
C TYR A 99 -13.73 -6.31 -5.12
N GLY A 100 -13.58 -7.28 -6.02
CA GLY A 100 -13.84 -7.11 -7.45
C GLY A 100 -12.60 -6.80 -8.29
N PHE A 101 -11.42 -6.61 -7.69
CA PHE A 101 -10.20 -6.45 -8.47
C PHE A 101 -9.89 -7.70 -9.29
N ASN A 102 -9.41 -7.51 -10.51
CA ASN A 102 -8.94 -8.59 -11.37
C ASN A 102 -7.44 -8.53 -11.62
N ALA A 103 -6.78 -7.47 -11.19
CA ALA A 103 -5.34 -7.29 -11.29
C ALA A 103 -4.73 -6.63 -10.06
N VAL A 104 -3.43 -6.84 -9.86
CA VAL A 104 -2.61 -6.16 -8.88
C VAL A 104 -1.41 -5.52 -9.56
N VAL A 105 -1.13 -4.23 -9.23
CA VAL A 105 0.07 -3.52 -9.64
C VAL A 105 1.14 -3.75 -8.58
N VAL A 106 2.32 -4.22 -9.00
CA VAL A 106 3.39 -4.64 -8.08
C VAL A 106 4.69 -3.90 -8.40
N PRO A 107 5.01 -2.86 -7.65
CA PRO A 107 6.34 -2.25 -7.74
C PRO A 107 7.38 -3.11 -7.01
N VAL A 108 8.56 -3.24 -7.61
CA VAL A 108 9.70 -3.97 -7.04
C VAL A 108 10.79 -2.98 -6.66
N ALA A 109 11.01 -2.79 -5.36
CA ALA A 109 11.98 -1.82 -4.86
C ALA A 109 13.40 -2.40 -4.89
N TRP A 110 14.26 -1.85 -5.74
CA TRP A 110 15.63 -2.34 -5.91
C TRP A 110 16.43 -2.33 -4.61
N ASN A 111 16.28 -1.30 -3.77
CA ASN A 111 16.97 -1.18 -2.48
C ASN A 111 16.63 -2.30 -1.48
N GLN A 112 15.48 -2.98 -1.64
CA GLN A 112 15.10 -4.12 -0.82
C GLN A 112 15.88 -5.39 -1.17
N HIS A 113 16.32 -5.50 -2.40
CA HIS A 113 16.89 -6.72 -2.98
C HIS A 113 18.41 -6.66 -3.16
N SER A 114 19.01 -5.45 -3.22
CA SER A 114 20.42 -5.26 -3.51
C SER A 114 21.15 -4.53 -2.38
N PRO A 115 21.69 -5.26 -1.39
CA PRO A 115 22.42 -4.65 -0.26
C PRO A 115 23.79 -4.09 -0.64
N ALA A 116 24.38 -4.53 -1.74
CA ALA A 116 25.66 -4.09 -2.27
C ALA A 116 25.71 -4.34 -3.78
N PRO A 117 26.61 -3.68 -4.55
CA PRO A 117 26.81 -3.95 -5.96
C PRO A 117 27.03 -5.45 -6.23
N GLY A 118 26.34 -5.99 -7.24
CA GLY A 118 26.46 -7.40 -7.64
C GLY A 118 25.86 -8.41 -6.64
N ARG A 119 25.18 -7.96 -5.59
CA ARG A 119 24.51 -8.83 -4.61
C ARG A 119 23.01 -8.62 -4.61
N TYR A 120 22.28 -9.72 -4.80
CA TYR A 120 20.83 -9.71 -4.88
C TYR A 120 20.21 -10.79 -4.00
N ASP A 121 19.06 -10.49 -3.38
CA ASP A 121 18.31 -11.42 -2.54
C ASP A 121 16.81 -11.33 -2.83
N PHE A 122 16.26 -12.45 -3.30
CA PHE A 122 14.84 -12.64 -3.56
C PHE A 122 14.26 -13.76 -2.69
N SER A 123 14.66 -13.84 -1.43
CA SER A 123 14.20 -14.87 -0.50
C SER A 123 13.35 -14.32 0.65
N GLY A 124 12.59 -15.19 1.31
CA GLY A 124 11.80 -14.85 2.49
C GLY A 124 10.81 -13.73 2.26
N VAL A 125 10.93 -12.61 2.97
CA VAL A 125 10.06 -11.43 2.85
C VAL A 125 10.27 -10.65 1.54
N ARG A 126 11.23 -11.08 0.71
CA ARG A 126 11.58 -10.49 -0.59
C ARG A 126 11.33 -11.45 -1.76
N ASP A 127 10.66 -12.58 -1.51
CA ASP A 127 10.45 -13.62 -2.52
C ASP A 127 9.39 -13.21 -3.54
N LEU A 128 9.85 -12.57 -4.63
CA LEU A 128 9.00 -12.15 -5.75
C LEU A 128 8.37 -13.35 -6.47
N ASP A 129 9.07 -14.47 -6.61
CA ASP A 129 8.54 -15.69 -7.22
C ASP A 129 7.34 -16.24 -6.43
N LEU A 130 7.45 -16.30 -5.11
CA LEU A 130 6.35 -16.68 -4.22
C LEU A 130 5.17 -15.70 -4.33
N PHE A 131 5.45 -14.40 -4.41
CA PHE A 131 4.39 -13.40 -4.58
C PHE A 131 3.61 -13.62 -5.87
N LEU A 132 4.30 -13.79 -7.00
CA LEU A 132 3.68 -14.01 -8.31
C LEU A 132 2.86 -15.32 -8.35
N ARG A 133 3.37 -16.40 -7.75
CA ARG A 133 2.60 -17.64 -7.57
C ARG A 133 1.35 -17.42 -6.72
N THR A 134 1.46 -16.68 -5.63
CA THR A 134 0.32 -16.39 -4.75
C THR A 134 -0.74 -15.56 -5.47
N ALA A 135 -0.34 -14.59 -6.29
CA ALA A 135 -1.26 -13.81 -7.13
C ALA A 135 -1.99 -14.71 -8.15
N ALA A 136 -1.26 -15.62 -8.81
CA ALA A 136 -1.84 -16.59 -9.74
C ALA A 136 -2.85 -17.53 -9.05
N GLU A 137 -2.49 -18.11 -7.91
CA GLU A 137 -3.37 -18.97 -7.11
C GLU A 137 -4.62 -18.22 -6.60
N THR A 138 -4.50 -16.92 -6.38
CA THR A 138 -5.63 -16.07 -5.98
C THR A 138 -6.52 -15.69 -7.17
N GLY A 139 -6.04 -15.84 -8.39
CA GLY A 139 -6.78 -15.50 -9.61
C GLY A 139 -6.73 -14.01 -9.96
N LEU A 140 -5.58 -13.37 -9.75
CA LEU A 140 -5.31 -11.98 -10.13
C LEU A 140 -4.27 -11.91 -11.23
N TYR A 141 -4.50 -11.06 -12.24
CA TYR A 141 -3.45 -10.63 -13.15
C TYR A 141 -2.43 -9.76 -12.41
N VAL A 142 -1.21 -9.71 -12.92
CA VAL A 142 -0.16 -8.82 -12.38
C VAL A 142 0.27 -7.82 -13.44
N VAL A 143 0.33 -6.56 -13.06
CA VAL A 143 1.06 -5.50 -13.74
C VAL A 143 2.34 -5.28 -12.97
N LEU A 144 3.47 -5.77 -13.50
CA LEU A 144 4.76 -5.69 -12.79
C LEU A 144 5.47 -4.38 -13.11
N ARG A 145 5.94 -3.67 -12.08
CA ARG A 145 6.76 -2.45 -12.17
C ARG A 145 8.16 -2.75 -11.64
N PRO A 146 9.13 -3.13 -12.49
CA PRO A 146 10.45 -3.59 -12.02
C PRO A 146 11.37 -2.45 -11.55
N GLY A 147 11.03 -1.21 -11.79
CA GLY A 147 11.95 -0.08 -11.67
C GLY A 147 12.83 0.11 -12.92
N PRO A 148 14.07 0.60 -12.76
CA PRO A 148 14.94 0.71 -11.57
C PRO A 148 14.50 1.73 -10.51
N TYR A 149 13.69 2.72 -10.88
CA TYR A 149 13.11 3.72 -9.99
C TYR A 149 11.61 3.53 -9.94
N ILE A 150 11.04 3.44 -8.74
CA ILE A 150 9.60 3.20 -8.56
C ILE A 150 8.87 4.38 -7.92
N GLY A 151 9.58 5.33 -7.31
CA GLY A 151 8.97 6.38 -6.48
C GLY A 151 8.35 5.78 -5.23
N ALA A 152 7.03 5.65 -5.22
CA ALA A 152 6.23 4.93 -4.21
C ALA A 152 6.52 5.35 -2.76
N ASP A 153 6.93 6.60 -2.53
CA ASP A 153 7.30 7.16 -1.23
C ASP A 153 8.22 6.22 -0.41
N VAL A 154 9.24 5.70 -1.07
CA VAL A 154 10.26 4.84 -0.48
C VAL A 154 11.63 5.52 -0.56
N ASP A 155 12.54 5.15 0.34
CA ASP A 155 13.91 5.65 0.39
C ASP A 155 14.55 5.69 -1.00
N ALA A 156 15.11 6.83 -1.39
CA ALA A 156 15.70 7.09 -2.70
C ALA A 156 14.82 6.71 -3.91
N GLY A 157 13.48 6.63 -3.73
CA GLY A 157 12.56 6.15 -4.76
C GLY A 157 12.79 4.69 -5.17
N GLY A 158 13.37 3.89 -4.28
CA GLY A 158 13.68 2.47 -4.48
C GLY A 158 15.11 2.18 -4.95
N LEU A 159 15.93 3.22 -5.22
CA LEU A 159 17.33 3.04 -5.57
C LEU A 159 18.14 2.55 -4.35
N PRO A 160 19.11 1.64 -4.51
CA PRO A 160 19.95 1.19 -3.40
C PRO A 160 20.83 2.31 -2.85
N GLY A 161 21.02 2.34 -1.54
CA GLY A 161 21.85 3.35 -0.89
C GLY A 161 23.29 3.41 -1.39
N TRP A 162 23.87 2.29 -1.81
CA TRP A 162 25.23 2.25 -2.38
C TRP A 162 25.38 3.00 -3.72
N LEU A 163 24.26 3.26 -4.44
CA LEU A 163 24.29 4.10 -5.64
C LEU A 163 24.61 5.57 -5.36
N THR A 164 24.45 6.02 -4.12
CA THR A 164 24.79 7.41 -3.71
C THR A 164 26.26 7.74 -3.98
N THR A 165 27.13 6.74 -3.90
CA THR A 165 28.58 6.85 -4.09
C THR A 165 29.09 6.19 -5.37
N ALA A 166 28.21 5.58 -6.19
CA ALA A 166 28.57 5.02 -7.47
C ALA A 166 28.80 6.12 -8.53
N GLU A 167 29.61 5.81 -9.55
CA GLU A 167 29.75 6.64 -10.73
C GLU A 167 28.46 6.67 -11.55
N GLY A 168 28.29 7.73 -12.36
CA GLY A 168 27.16 7.91 -13.27
C GLY A 168 25.91 8.47 -12.59
N ASP A 169 25.07 9.16 -13.35
CA ASP A 169 23.84 9.75 -12.87
C ASP A 169 22.68 8.76 -12.95
N ALA A 170 22.03 8.47 -11.83
CA ALA A 170 20.85 7.62 -11.82
C ALA A 170 19.70 8.24 -12.64
N ARG A 171 18.81 7.37 -13.12
CA ARG A 171 17.66 7.75 -13.96
C ARG A 171 18.07 8.44 -15.28
N SER A 172 19.28 8.17 -15.76
CA SER A 172 19.82 8.67 -17.03
C SER A 172 20.36 7.53 -17.90
N THR A 173 20.87 7.86 -19.08
CA THR A 173 21.58 6.93 -19.97
C THR A 173 23.09 6.90 -19.73
N ASP A 174 23.55 7.34 -18.57
CA ASP A 174 24.94 7.23 -18.16
C ASP A 174 25.37 5.75 -18.16
N PRO A 175 26.46 5.38 -18.86
CA PRO A 175 26.86 3.97 -18.96
C PRO A 175 27.17 3.30 -17.63
N ALA A 176 27.63 4.05 -16.61
CA ALA A 176 27.90 3.50 -15.30
C ALA A 176 26.59 3.15 -14.57
N PHE A 177 25.58 4.02 -14.67
CA PHE A 177 24.24 3.73 -14.12
C PHE A 177 23.57 2.59 -14.89
N LEU A 178 23.58 2.62 -16.24
CA LEU A 178 22.92 1.59 -17.04
C LEU A 178 23.46 0.19 -16.74
N ARG A 179 24.76 0.03 -16.56
CA ARG A 179 25.35 -1.26 -16.17
C ARG A 179 24.70 -1.85 -14.93
N HIS A 180 24.47 -1.04 -13.91
CA HIS A 180 23.83 -1.50 -12.66
C HIS A 180 22.32 -1.71 -12.81
N ALA A 181 21.65 -0.83 -13.56
CA ALA A 181 20.22 -0.96 -13.86
C ALA A 181 19.91 -2.19 -14.71
N ASP A 182 20.76 -2.48 -15.69
CA ASP A 182 20.63 -3.67 -16.54
C ASP A 182 20.84 -4.97 -15.74
N GLU A 183 21.82 -4.98 -14.84
CA GLU A 183 22.05 -6.12 -13.93
C GLU A 183 20.83 -6.34 -13.02
N TRP A 184 20.28 -5.28 -12.44
CA TRP A 184 19.05 -5.32 -11.67
C TRP A 184 17.89 -5.91 -12.46
N LEU A 185 17.64 -5.38 -13.68
CA LEU A 185 16.56 -5.86 -14.55
C LEU A 185 16.74 -7.32 -14.91
N THR A 186 17.96 -7.76 -15.22
CA THR A 186 18.22 -9.18 -15.52
C THR A 186 17.73 -10.10 -14.39
N HIS A 187 17.93 -9.73 -13.13
CA HIS A 187 17.46 -10.53 -12.00
C HIS A 187 15.92 -10.54 -11.87
N VAL A 188 15.28 -9.38 -12.00
CA VAL A 188 13.81 -9.29 -11.93
C VAL A 188 13.16 -9.98 -13.14
N ASP A 189 13.68 -9.72 -14.33
CA ASP A 189 13.15 -10.25 -15.59
C ASP A 189 13.29 -11.76 -15.67
N ALA A 190 14.36 -12.34 -15.13
CA ALA A 190 14.54 -13.78 -15.02
C ALA A 190 13.44 -14.43 -14.14
N ILE A 191 12.93 -13.72 -13.14
CA ILE A 191 11.79 -14.18 -12.35
C ILE A 191 10.50 -13.97 -13.15
N ALA A 192 10.25 -12.76 -13.67
CA ALA A 192 9.05 -12.41 -14.42
C ALA A 192 8.85 -13.30 -15.65
N ALA A 193 9.93 -13.66 -16.36
CA ALA A 193 9.89 -14.50 -17.55
C ALA A 193 9.30 -15.91 -17.29
N ARG A 194 9.36 -16.41 -16.05
CA ARG A 194 8.75 -17.68 -15.65
C ARG A 194 7.26 -17.57 -15.35
N HIS A 195 6.73 -16.36 -15.22
CA HIS A 195 5.36 -16.09 -14.78
C HIS A 195 4.52 -15.33 -15.80
N GLN A 196 4.90 -15.38 -17.09
CA GLN A 196 4.21 -14.64 -18.14
C GLN A 196 2.89 -15.29 -18.56
N TYR A 197 1.83 -14.49 -18.63
CA TYR A 197 0.53 -14.91 -19.09
C TYR A 197 0.55 -15.32 -20.58
N THR A 198 1.27 -14.56 -21.42
CA THR A 198 1.44 -14.86 -22.85
C THR A 198 2.03 -16.24 -23.13
N ARG A 199 2.78 -16.79 -22.18
CA ARG A 199 3.38 -18.14 -22.28
C ARG A 199 2.56 -19.22 -21.59
N GLY A 200 1.49 -18.88 -20.91
CA GLY A 200 0.72 -19.81 -20.08
C GLY A 200 1.48 -20.32 -18.86
N THR A 201 2.51 -19.60 -18.41
CA THR A 201 3.36 -20.01 -17.30
C THR A 201 3.05 -19.27 -16.01
N GLY A 202 2.19 -18.24 -16.05
CA GLY A 202 1.85 -17.47 -14.87
C GLY A 202 0.86 -16.35 -15.13
N THR A 203 0.92 -15.33 -14.32
CA THR A 203 -0.11 -14.29 -14.19
C THR A 203 0.36 -12.89 -14.56
N VAL A 204 1.65 -12.68 -14.89
CA VAL A 204 2.15 -11.39 -15.35
C VAL A 204 1.54 -11.10 -16.72
N LEU A 205 0.58 -10.15 -16.75
CA LEU A 205 -0.17 -9.76 -17.92
C LEU A 205 0.46 -8.58 -18.65
N LEU A 206 0.95 -7.62 -17.88
CA LEU A 206 1.53 -6.37 -18.35
C LEU A 206 2.81 -6.05 -17.56
N TYR A 207 3.70 -5.29 -18.19
CA TYR A 207 4.95 -4.83 -17.60
C TYR A 207 5.03 -3.31 -17.72
N ARG A 208 5.10 -2.58 -16.62
CA ARG A 208 5.11 -1.12 -16.60
C ARG A 208 6.52 -0.59 -16.40
N LEU A 209 6.98 0.18 -17.37
CA LEU A 209 8.27 0.86 -17.34
C LEU A 209 8.06 2.37 -17.25
N ASP A 210 8.65 2.97 -16.25
CA ASP A 210 8.62 4.41 -16.02
C ASP A 210 10.03 4.99 -16.10
N ALA A 211 10.23 6.03 -16.92
CA ALA A 211 11.49 6.74 -17.02
C ALA A 211 11.23 8.23 -17.28
N PRO A 212 12.07 9.13 -16.73
CA PRO A 212 11.91 10.57 -16.92
C PRO A 212 12.26 11.05 -18.33
N ARG A 213 12.94 10.22 -19.12
CA ARG A 213 13.46 10.53 -20.44
C ARG A 213 13.19 9.41 -21.42
N ARG A 214 12.89 9.75 -22.67
CA ARG A 214 12.56 8.77 -23.73
C ARG A 214 13.76 7.87 -24.09
N ASP A 215 14.97 8.40 -24.09
CA ASP A 215 16.19 7.63 -24.38
C ASP A 215 16.40 6.50 -23.36
N LEU A 216 16.24 6.81 -22.06
CA LEU A 216 16.28 5.81 -21.01
C LEU A 216 15.13 4.79 -21.15
N LEU A 217 13.90 5.26 -21.42
CA LEU A 217 12.76 4.36 -21.60
C LEU A 217 13.01 3.38 -22.77
N SER A 218 13.57 3.86 -23.89
CA SER A 218 13.91 3.02 -25.03
C SER A 218 14.94 1.96 -24.66
N HIS A 219 15.98 2.34 -23.91
CA HIS A 219 16.97 1.39 -23.41
C HIS A 219 16.36 0.32 -22.51
N LEU A 220 15.55 0.73 -21.52
CA LEU A 220 14.86 -0.21 -20.61
C LEU A 220 13.94 -1.16 -21.39
N HIS A 221 13.25 -0.65 -22.43
CA HIS A 221 12.41 -1.44 -23.30
C HIS A 221 13.20 -2.53 -24.04
N GLU A 222 14.31 -2.15 -24.68
CA GLU A 222 15.20 -3.08 -25.36
C GLU A 222 15.77 -4.14 -24.40
N LYS A 223 16.17 -3.71 -23.22
CA LYS A 223 16.73 -4.57 -22.19
C LYS A 223 15.74 -5.65 -21.74
N VAL A 224 14.52 -5.27 -21.31
CA VAL A 224 13.54 -6.26 -20.83
C VAL A 224 13.09 -7.22 -21.93
N ARG A 225 13.05 -6.77 -23.21
CA ARG A 225 12.81 -7.66 -24.36
C ARG A 225 13.95 -8.65 -24.57
N ALA A 226 15.19 -8.20 -24.45
CA ALA A 226 16.37 -9.07 -24.54
C ALA A 226 16.41 -10.12 -23.43
N ASP A 227 15.93 -9.78 -22.23
CA ASP A 227 15.82 -10.69 -21.08
C ASP A 227 14.63 -11.66 -21.18
N GLY A 228 13.83 -11.57 -22.24
CA GLY A 228 12.77 -12.55 -22.54
C GLY A 228 11.40 -12.21 -21.97
N VAL A 229 11.15 -10.96 -21.61
CA VAL A 229 9.81 -10.47 -21.26
C VAL A 229 9.05 -10.18 -22.55
N ASP A 230 7.98 -10.92 -22.86
CA ASP A 230 7.21 -10.78 -24.10
C ASP A 230 5.77 -10.24 -23.89
N VAL A 231 5.33 -10.06 -22.66
CA VAL A 231 4.06 -9.40 -22.35
C VAL A 231 4.08 -7.93 -22.81
N PRO A 232 2.92 -7.31 -23.10
CA PRO A 232 2.89 -5.90 -23.51
C PRO A 232 3.50 -4.99 -22.43
N LEU A 233 4.24 -3.98 -22.91
CA LEU A 233 4.84 -2.96 -22.06
C LEU A 233 3.90 -1.76 -21.99
N LEU A 234 3.62 -1.30 -20.75
CA LEU A 234 2.90 -0.06 -20.47
C LEU A 234 3.91 1.08 -20.28
N HIS A 235 3.65 2.18 -20.94
CA HIS A 235 4.36 3.45 -20.78
C HIS A 235 3.47 4.61 -21.22
N GLY A 236 3.89 5.86 -21.04
CA GLY A 236 3.06 7.04 -21.32
C GLY A 236 2.49 7.17 -22.73
N ASP A 237 3.07 6.49 -23.73
CA ASP A 237 2.62 6.50 -25.13
C ASP A 237 1.75 5.28 -25.50
N THR A 238 1.28 4.50 -24.53
CA THR A 238 0.41 3.33 -24.77
C THR A 238 -0.94 3.79 -25.35
N PRO A 239 -1.52 3.12 -26.37
CA PRO A 239 -2.72 3.57 -27.07
C PRO A 239 -4.01 3.50 -26.24
N VAL A 240 -3.99 2.83 -25.11
CA VAL A 240 -5.14 2.70 -24.20
C VAL A 240 -4.96 3.64 -23.02
N ALA A 241 -6.03 4.32 -22.62
CA ALA A 241 -6.00 5.22 -21.47
C ALA A 241 -5.81 4.43 -20.17
N TRP A 242 -4.73 4.73 -19.47
CA TRP A 242 -4.47 4.29 -18.11
C TRP A 242 -4.97 5.36 -17.13
N GLY A 243 -5.87 5.01 -16.24
CA GLY A 243 -6.39 5.88 -15.18
C GLY A 243 -5.82 5.49 -13.84
N GLU A 244 -4.90 6.29 -13.32
CA GLU A 244 -4.32 6.12 -11.99
C GLU A 244 -5.05 7.03 -11.00
N ALA A 245 -5.48 6.46 -9.88
CA ALA A 245 -6.06 7.17 -8.76
C ALA A 245 -5.12 7.12 -7.56
N HIS A 246 -5.27 8.05 -6.63
CA HIS A 246 -4.67 7.92 -5.31
C HIS A 246 -5.66 7.22 -4.38
N GLY A 247 -5.15 6.40 -3.46
CA GLY A 247 -5.97 5.78 -2.44
C GLY A 247 -6.71 6.85 -1.63
N THR A 248 -7.99 6.65 -1.39
CA THR A 248 -8.80 7.52 -0.53
C THR A 248 -9.74 6.71 0.34
N ALA A 249 -9.80 7.07 1.62
CA ALA A 249 -10.76 6.50 2.56
C ALA A 249 -12.15 7.17 2.42
N ASP A 250 -12.27 8.27 1.67
CA ASP A 250 -13.53 8.93 1.41
C ASP A 250 -14.28 8.24 0.26
N ALA A 251 -15.45 7.68 0.58
CA ALA A 251 -16.28 6.94 -0.38
C ALA A 251 -16.80 7.83 -1.54
N ALA A 252 -17.11 9.09 -1.29
CA ALA A 252 -17.60 10.01 -2.33
C ALA A 252 -16.46 10.39 -3.29
N GLU A 253 -15.28 10.68 -2.76
CA GLU A 253 -14.08 10.95 -3.57
C GLU A 253 -13.68 9.74 -4.41
N ALA A 254 -13.64 8.54 -3.82
CA ALA A 254 -13.36 7.30 -4.55
C ALA A 254 -14.33 7.11 -5.72
N ARG A 255 -15.64 7.25 -5.46
CA ARG A 255 -16.67 7.13 -6.50
C ARG A 255 -16.47 8.18 -7.58
N ARG A 256 -16.30 9.44 -7.21
CA ARG A 256 -16.11 10.56 -8.14
C ARG A 256 -14.90 10.35 -9.05
N VAL A 257 -13.76 9.92 -8.52
CA VAL A 257 -12.54 9.68 -9.32
C VAL A 257 -12.76 8.55 -10.32
N HIS A 258 -13.22 7.39 -9.85
CA HIS A 258 -13.32 6.21 -10.71
C HIS A 258 -14.44 6.32 -11.76
N LEU A 259 -15.57 6.92 -11.40
CA LEU A 259 -16.63 7.20 -12.38
C LEU A 259 -16.19 8.27 -13.40
N THR A 260 -15.35 9.23 -13.00
CA THR A 260 -14.75 10.20 -13.94
C THR A 260 -13.80 9.51 -14.92
N HIS A 261 -12.97 8.56 -14.47
CA HIS A 261 -12.14 7.76 -15.36
C HIS A 261 -13.00 7.00 -16.37
N LEU A 262 -14.05 6.32 -15.91
CA LEU A 262 -14.99 5.62 -16.77
C LEU A 262 -15.64 6.56 -17.79
N ALA A 263 -16.06 7.74 -17.37
CA ALA A 263 -16.66 8.76 -18.23
C ALA A 263 -15.71 9.24 -19.35
N HIS A 264 -14.42 9.07 -19.20
CA HIS A 264 -13.39 9.37 -20.21
C HIS A 264 -12.95 8.14 -21.01
N GLY A 265 -13.64 7.01 -20.88
CA GLY A 265 -13.35 5.79 -21.62
C GLY A 265 -12.12 5.03 -21.14
N VAL A 266 -11.67 5.28 -19.91
CA VAL A 266 -10.59 4.51 -19.30
C VAL A 266 -11.06 3.07 -19.09
N THR A 267 -10.27 2.10 -19.55
CA THR A 267 -10.50 0.66 -19.36
C THR A 267 -9.34 -0.07 -18.71
N LEU A 268 -8.24 0.63 -18.46
CA LEU A 268 -7.16 0.18 -17.59
C LEU A 268 -7.16 1.06 -16.34
N HIS A 269 -7.87 0.62 -15.30
CA HIS A 269 -7.98 1.36 -14.05
C HIS A 269 -6.93 0.88 -13.06
N ASP A 270 -6.24 1.82 -12.42
CA ASP A 270 -5.44 1.61 -11.23
C ASP A 270 -6.05 2.43 -10.09
N ALA A 271 -6.59 1.74 -9.11
CA ALA A 271 -7.20 2.37 -7.95
C ALA A 271 -6.15 2.93 -6.96
N GLY A 272 -4.89 2.95 -7.36
CA GLY A 272 -3.77 3.32 -6.52
C GLY A 272 -3.54 2.30 -5.41
N THR A 273 -3.01 2.75 -4.30
CA THR A 273 -2.69 1.89 -3.16
C THR A 273 -3.96 1.31 -2.55
N VAL A 274 -4.22 0.02 -2.76
CA VAL A 274 -5.34 -0.68 -2.12
C VAL A 274 -5.02 -1.07 -0.69
N PHE A 275 -3.77 -1.45 -0.42
CA PHE A 275 -3.30 -1.75 0.93
C PHE A 275 -2.18 -0.78 1.31
N GLY A 276 -2.43 0.07 2.33
CA GLY A 276 -1.50 1.10 2.74
C GLY A 276 -0.17 0.56 3.27
N GLY A 277 -0.20 -0.46 4.10
CA GLY A 277 0.99 -1.09 4.65
C GLY A 277 1.86 -0.19 5.52
N THR A 278 2.99 -0.74 5.97
CA THR A 278 3.94 -0.06 6.85
C THR A 278 5.28 0.13 6.15
N SER A 279 5.77 1.36 6.12
CA SER A 279 7.17 1.65 5.77
C SER A 279 8.07 1.35 6.97
N TRP A 280 8.28 0.08 7.25
CA TRP A 280 9.01 -0.40 8.41
C TRP A 280 10.53 -0.23 8.26
N GLY A 281 11.22 -0.23 9.40
CA GLY A 281 12.66 0.04 9.42
C GLY A 281 12.98 1.45 8.92
N TRP A 282 13.86 1.53 7.93
CA TRP A 282 14.34 2.77 7.30
C TRP A 282 13.75 2.98 5.89
N LEU A 283 12.60 2.35 5.60
CA LEU A 283 12.01 2.31 4.25
C LEU A 283 11.31 3.60 3.85
N ALA A 284 10.76 4.37 4.80
CA ALA A 284 9.96 5.54 4.52
C ALA A 284 10.72 6.59 3.66
N ALA A 285 9.99 7.36 2.86
CA ALA A 285 10.55 8.52 2.18
C ALA A 285 10.88 9.65 3.15
N PRO A 286 11.79 10.56 2.80
CA PRO A 286 12.16 11.70 3.64
C PRO A 286 10.99 12.60 4.05
N SER A 287 9.94 12.65 3.24
CA SER A 287 8.73 13.42 3.51
C SER A 287 7.74 12.74 4.45
N ALA A 288 7.89 11.41 4.67
CA ALA A 288 6.96 10.61 5.46
C ALA A 288 7.50 10.36 6.88
N PRO A 289 7.09 11.16 7.87
CA PRO A 289 7.64 11.06 9.23
C PRO A 289 7.09 9.88 10.04
N THR A 290 6.14 9.15 9.51
CA THR A 290 5.49 8.01 10.18
C THR A 290 5.72 6.73 9.41
N PRO A 291 5.74 5.56 10.08
CA PRO A 291 5.89 4.28 9.39
C PRO A 291 4.68 3.90 8.53
N THR A 292 3.51 4.49 8.75
CA THR A 292 2.31 4.24 7.93
C THR A 292 2.50 4.86 6.56
N TYR A 293 2.33 4.07 5.51
CA TYR A 293 2.51 4.55 4.14
C TYR A 293 1.30 5.35 3.66
N ASP A 294 0.16 4.69 3.57
CA ASP A 294 -1.07 5.31 3.07
C ASP A 294 -2.23 5.04 4.03
N PRO A 295 -2.52 5.99 4.94
CA PRO A 295 -3.62 5.83 5.89
C PRO A 295 -5.00 5.94 5.22
N ALA A 296 -5.06 6.43 3.98
CA ALA A 296 -6.27 6.57 3.19
C ALA A 296 -6.51 5.39 2.23
N ALA A 297 -5.68 4.36 2.25
CA ALA A 297 -5.87 3.18 1.42
C ALA A 297 -7.20 2.46 1.72
N ALA A 298 -7.74 1.79 0.70
CA ALA A 298 -9.01 1.06 0.82
C ALA A 298 -8.97 -0.09 1.85
N LEU A 299 -7.79 -0.67 2.08
CA LEU A 299 -7.48 -1.55 3.19
C LEU A 299 -6.43 -0.85 4.07
N ASP A 300 -6.77 -0.62 5.32
CA ASP A 300 -5.86 0.01 6.27
C ASP A 300 -4.66 -0.88 6.62
N GLU A 301 -3.71 -0.32 7.35
CA GLU A 301 -2.49 -1.01 7.78
C GLU A 301 -2.78 -2.28 8.61
N ALA A 302 -3.93 -2.35 9.30
CA ALA A 302 -4.41 -3.54 9.99
C ALA A 302 -5.17 -4.51 9.07
N ARG A 303 -5.17 -4.27 7.76
CA ARG A 303 -5.84 -5.06 6.70
C ARG A 303 -7.37 -5.03 6.78
N ARG A 304 -7.94 -4.00 7.39
CA ARG A 304 -9.39 -3.80 7.48
C ARG A 304 -9.88 -2.91 6.34
N PRO A 305 -11.10 -3.12 5.84
CA PRO A 305 -11.69 -2.21 4.89
C PRO A 305 -11.95 -0.84 5.52
N THR A 306 -11.66 0.24 4.77
CA THR A 306 -12.08 1.61 5.05
C THR A 306 -13.38 1.94 4.29
N ASP A 307 -13.96 3.10 4.52
CA ASP A 307 -15.20 3.50 3.84
C ASP A 307 -15.02 3.62 2.31
N GLY A 308 -13.81 3.92 1.85
CA GLY A 308 -13.45 3.96 0.43
C GLY A 308 -13.58 2.63 -0.31
N ILE A 309 -13.67 1.50 0.41
CA ILE A 309 -13.75 0.16 -0.22
C ILE A 309 -15.11 -0.09 -0.91
N ALA A 310 -16.21 0.48 -0.41
CA ALA A 310 -17.53 0.20 -0.97
C ALA A 310 -17.68 0.64 -2.44
N PRO A 311 -17.31 1.86 -2.85
CA PRO A 311 -17.30 2.25 -4.25
C PRO A 311 -16.38 1.41 -5.13
N LEU A 312 -15.21 1.01 -4.61
CA LEU A 312 -14.28 0.15 -5.34
C LEU A 312 -14.85 -1.25 -5.57
N HIS A 313 -15.49 -1.81 -4.56
CA HIS A 313 -16.19 -3.09 -4.62
C HIS A 313 -17.34 -3.06 -5.63
N GLN A 314 -18.19 -2.05 -5.57
CA GLN A 314 -19.33 -1.87 -6.46
C GLN A 314 -18.89 -1.68 -7.91
N THR A 315 -17.91 -0.80 -8.15
CA THR A 315 -17.37 -0.53 -9.49
C THR A 315 -16.59 -1.73 -10.04
N GLY A 316 -15.77 -2.37 -9.23
CA GLY A 316 -15.01 -3.54 -9.65
C GLY A 316 -15.91 -4.71 -10.10
N HIS A 317 -16.97 -4.96 -9.36
CA HIS A 317 -17.93 -5.98 -9.75
C HIS A 317 -18.78 -5.58 -10.98
N LEU A 318 -19.13 -4.29 -11.11
CA LEU A 318 -19.78 -3.77 -12.31
C LEU A 318 -18.92 -4.05 -13.55
N LEU A 319 -17.69 -3.60 -13.55
CA LEU A 319 -16.76 -3.74 -14.69
C LEU A 319 -16.45 -5.20 -15.02
N ARG A 320 -16.52 -6.09 -14.03
CA ARG A 320 -16.25 -7.52 -14.20
C ARG A 320 -17.45 -8.32 -14.67
N HIS A 321 -18.67 -7.94 -14.26
CA HIS A 321 -19.88 -8.75 -14.49
C HIS A 321 -20.85 -8.15 -15.49
N VAL A 322 -20.64 -6.92 -15.95
CA VAL A 322 -21.41 -6.25 -16.99
C VAL A 322 -20.52 -5.96 -18.18
N PRO A 323 -20.49 -6.84 -19.20
CA PRO A 323 -19.51 -6.76 -20.29
C PRO A 323 -19.66 -5.53 -21.18
N ASP A 324 -20.80 -4.86 -21.14
CA ASP A 324 -21.05 -3.61 -21.90
C ASP A 324 -20.02 -2.53 -21.63
N PHE A 325 -19.46 -2.49 -20.41
CA PHE A 325 -18.47 -1.50 -20.00
C PHE A 325 -17.09 -1.69 -20.65
N ALA A 326 -16.84 -2.80 -21.31
CA ALA A 326 -15.56 -3.04 -21.98
C ALA A 326 -15.39 -2.28 -23.31
N ARG A 327 -16.49 -1.70 -23.85
CA ARG A 327 -16.47 -0.83 -25.01
C ARG A 327 -17.52 0.26 -24.85
N LEU A 328 -17.09 1.45 -24.54
CA LEU A 328 -17.96 2.62 -24.45
C LEU A 328 -17.43 3.72 -25.38
N ASP A 329 -18.28 4.18 -26.28
CA ASP A 329 -17.99 5.29 -27.18
C ASP A 329 -18.75 6.55 -26.68
N PRO A 330 -18.20 7.77 -26.84
CA PRO A 330 -18.93 8.98 -26.56
C PRO A 330 -20.24 9.06 -27.35
N ALA A 331 -21.32 9.42 -26.66
CA ALA A 331 -22.65 9.58 -27.25
C ALA A 331 -23.08 11.06 -27.22
N PRO A 332 -24.15 11.45 -27.95
CA PRO A 332 -24.68 12.81 -27.92
C PRO A 332 -24.94 13.28 -26.49
N ALA A 333 -24.64 14.54 -26.22
CA ALA A 333 -24.79 15.12 -24.90
C ALA A 333 -26.26 15.09 -24.44
N VAL A 334 -26.48 14.67 -23.20
CA VAL A 334 -27.77 14.69 -22.51
C VAL A 334 -27.61 15.65 -21.32
N PRO A 335 -28.05 16.89 -21.41
CA PRO A 335 -27.93 17.84 -20.32
C PRO A 335 -28.93 17.55 -19.21
N ALA A 336 -28.49 17.76 -17.97
CA ALA A 336 -29.39 17.89 -16.83
C ALA A 336 -30.05 19.28 -16.85
N ASP A 337 -31.20 19.43 -16.20
CA ASP A 337 -31.88 20.72 -16.05
C ASP A 337 -31.16 21.67 -15.05
N ASP A 338 -30.25 21.16 -14.23
CA ASP A 338 -29.37 21.93 -13.33
C ASP A 338 -27.92 21.94 -13.82
N ALA A 339 -27.39 23.12 -14.14
CA ALA A 339 -26.03 23.28 -14.68
C ALA A 339 -24.89 22.91 -13.70
N ARG A 340 -25.18 22.73 -12.41
CA ARG A 340 -24.20 22.22 -11.43
C ARG A 340 -23.87 20.76 -11.63
N ILE A 341 -24.73 20.01 -12.31
CA ILE A 341 -24.53 18.60 -12.63
C ILE A 341 -23.88 18.50 -14.00
N GLN A 342 -22.66 17.98 -14.03
CA GLN A 342 -21.96 17.62 -15.26
C GLN A 342 -22.38 16.21 -15.68
N VAL A 343 -22.87 16.05 -16.89
CA VAL A 343 -23.31 14.76 -17.43
C VAL A 343 -22.36 14.34 -18.55
N ARG A 344 -21.86 13.12 -18.47
CA ARG A 344 -21.17 12.43 -19.57
C ARG A 344 -22.01 11.25 -20.01
N HIS A 345 -22.33 11.21 -21.31
CA HIS A 345 -23.12 10.16 -21.93
C HIS A 345 -22.23 9.31 -22.84
N LEU A 346 -22.24 8.01 -22.60
CA LEU A 346 -21.51 7.01 -23.35
C LEU A 346 -22.48 5.93 -23.82
N THR A 347 -22.14 5.23 -24.89
CA THR A 347 -22.93 4.11 -25.41
C THR A 347 -22.05 2.96 -25.82
N ASN A 348 -22.53 1.75 -25.63
CA ASN A 348 -21.94 0.57 -26.25
C ASN A 348 -22.61 0.36 -27.60
N PRO A 349 -21.90 0.56 -28.74
CA PRO A 349 -22.53 0.47 -30.07
C PRO A 349 -22.89 -0.96 -30.48
N ASP A 350 -22.34 -1.98 -29.78
CA ASP A 350 -22.63 -3.39 -30.09
C ASP A 350 -23.90 -3.88 -29.41
N THR A 351 -24.24 -3.35 -28.22
CA THR A 351 -25.39 -3.81 -27.40
C THR A 351 -26.52 -2.79 -27.33
N GLY A 352 -26.22 -1.52 -27.63
CA GLY A 352 -27.13 -0.41 -27.45
C GLY A 352 -27.30 0.05 -26.00
N ALA A 353 -26.44 -0.41 -25.09
CA ALA A 353 -26.43 0.05 -23.71
C ALA A 353 -25.96 1.50 -23.62
N HIS A 354 -26.57 2.27 -22.73
CA HIS A 354 -26.23 3.66 -22.42
C HIS A 354 -25.74 3.79 -20.99
N VAL A 355 -24.72 4.60 -20.81
CA VAL A 355 -24.11 4.92 -19.51
C VAL A 355 -24.06 6.44 -19.35
N TYR A 356 -24.58 6.92 -18.23
CA TYR A 356 -24.57 8.33 -17.87
C TYR A 356 -23.79 8.49 -16.57
N VAL A 357 -22.71 9.26 -16.61
CA VAL A 357 -21.96 9.63 -15.41
C VAL A 357 -22.32 11.08 -15.06
N LEU A 358 -22.92 11.25 -13.90
CA LEU A 358 -23.31 12.52 -13.34
C LEU A 358 -22.32 12.90 -12.25
N ARG A 359 -21.80 14.13 -12.27
CA ARG A 359 -20.82 14.63 -11.30
C ARG A 359 -21.29 15.95 -10.73
N ASN A 360 -21.23 16.07 -9.40
CA ASN A 360 -21.53 17.26 -8.64
C ASN A 360 -20.27 17.74 -7.91
N ASP A 361 -19.66 18.83 -8.39
CA ASP A 361 -18.50 19.43 -7.72
C ASP A 361 -18.90 20.55 -6.73
N SER A 362 -20.20 20.79 -6.55
CA SER A 362 -20.68 21.82 -5.61
C SER A 362 -20.68 21.30 -4.17
N ALA A 363 -20.76 22.22 -3.22
CA ALA A 363 -20.79 21.92 -1.78
C ALA A 363 -22.19 21.53 -1.25
N ALA A 364 -23.18 21.37 -2.13
CA ALA A 364 -24.55 21.01 -1.76
C ALA A 364 -25.06 19.86 -2.62
N ASP A 365 -25.94 19.04 -2.07
CA ASP A 365 -26.68 18.03 -2.84
C ASP A 365 -27.53 18.72 -3.92
N VAL A 366 -27.57 18.16 -5.10
CA VAL A 366 -28.32 18.68 -6.24
C VAL A 366 -29.25 17.61 -6.78
N THR A 367 -30.54 17.89 -6.84
CA THR A 367 -31.51 17.06 -7.58
C THR A 367 -31.75 17.70 -8.93
N ALA A 368 -31.40 17.00 -9.99
CA ALA A 368 -31.58 17.42 -11.36
C ALA A 368 -32.48 16.42 -12.12
N ARG A 369 -33.14 16.88 -13.18
CA ARG A 369 -33.89 16.01 -14.11
C ARG A 369 -33.03 15.67 -15.31
N LEU A 370 -33.06 14.40 -15.68
CA LEU A 370 -32.36 13.90 -16.84
C LEU A 370 -33.35 13.20 -17.78
N PRO A 371 -33.36 13.51 -19.08
CA PRO A 371 -34.20 12.80 -20.04
C PRO A 371 -33.58 11.40 -20.32
N LEU A 372 -34.09 10.39 -19.63
CA LEU A 372 -33.70 9.01 -19.81
C LEU A 372 -34.83 8.29 -20.52
N ASP A 373 -34.51 7.71 -21.67
CA ASP A 373 -35.46 6.92 -22.50
C ASP A 373 -36.82 7.62 -22.67
N GLY A 374 -36.76 8.92 -22.99
CA GLY A 374 -37.96 9.75 -23.23
C GLY A 374 -38.71 10.21 -21.96
N THR A 375 -38.22 9.90 -20.79
CA THR A 375 -38.84 10.29 -19.51
C THR A 375 -37.91 11.22 -18.74
N ASP A 376 -38.43 12.33 -18.18
CA ASP A 376 -37.70 13.23 -17.31
C ASP A 376 -37.57 12.64 -15.90
N VAL A 377 -36.40 12.01 -15.62
CA VAL A 377 -36.13 11.27 -14.38
C VAL A 377 -35.38 12.16 -13.37
N PRO A 378 -35.93 12.40 -12.18
CA PRO A 378 -35.21 13.11 -11.12
C PRO A 378 -34.11 12.24 -10.52
N VAL A 379 -32.89 12.79 -10.41
CA VAL A 379 -31.73 12.14 -9.83
C VAL A 379 -31.03 13.09 -8.87
N THR A 380 -30.78 12.63 -7.66
CA THR A 380 -30.00 13.40 -6.67
C THR A 380 -28.54 12.97 -6.72
N VAL A 381 -27.65 13.94 -6.95
CA VAL A 381 -26.20 13.77 -6.87
C VAL A 381 -25.71 14.53 -5.65
N PRO A 382 -25.17 13.86 -4.63
CA PRO A 382 -24.69 14.51 -3.42
C PRO A 382 -23.52 15.45 -3.66
N ALA A 383 -23.26 16.33 -2.71
CA ALA A 383 -22.13 17.25 -2.71
C ALA A 383 -20.79 16.50 -2.87
N GLY A 384 -19.97 16.93 -3.82
CA GLY A 384 -18.63 16.35 -4.05
C GLY A 384 -18.62 14.90 -4.55
N ASP A 385 -19.77 14.36 -4.99
CA ASP A 385 -19.92 12.94 -5.37
C ASP A 385 -20.24 12.78 -6.88
N ALA A 386 -20.33 11.55 -7.33
CA ALA A 386 -20.77 11.19 -8.68
C ALA A 386 -21.80 10.06 -8.64
N ARG A 387 -22.57 9.95 -9.72
CA ARG A 387 -23.56 8.90 -9.94
C ARG A 387 -23.36 8.24 -11.30
N LEU A 388 -23.59 6.95 -11.35
CA LEU A 388 -23.65 6.19 -12.59
C LEU A 388 -25.07 5.69 -12.80
N LEU A 389 -25.66 6.09 -13.92
CA LEU A 389 -26.96 5.62 -14.37
C LEU A 389 -26.78 4.80 -15.64
N THR A 390 -27.69 3.87 -15.89
CA THR A 390 -27.63 3.02 -17.06
C THR A 390 -29.00 2.84 -17.69
N ALA A 391 -29.02 2.66 -19.01
CA ALA A 391 -30.21 2.26 -19.78
C ALA A 391 -29.82 1.24 -20.85
N GLY A 392 -30.77 0.45 -21.31
CA GLY A 392 -30.57 -0.52 -22.38
C GLY A 392 -29.78 -1.78 -22.03
N LEU A 393 -29.37 -1.96 -20.75
CA LEU A 393 -28.63 -3.16 -20.32
C LEU A 393 -29.49 -4.43 -20.40
N ASP A 394 -28.90 -5.54 -20.83
CA ASP A 394 -29.53 -6.87 -20.70
C ASP A 394 -29.27 -7.43 -19.30
N LEU A 395 -30.36 -7.62 -18.55
CA LEU A 395 -30.29 -8.19 -17.19
C LEU A 395 -30.38 -9.73 -17.19
N GLY A 396 -30.34 -10.35 -18.32
CA GLY A 396 -30.43 -11.79 -18.52
C GLY A 396 -31.80 -12.22 -19.10
N GLY A 397 -31.76 -13.31 -19.87
CA GLY A 397 -32.95 -13.86 -20.52
C GLY A 397 -33.66 -12.93 -21.52
N GLY A 398 -32.94 -11.94 -22.06
CA GLY A 398 -33.45 -10.94 -23.00
C GLY A 398 -34.25 -9.82 -22.36
N ARG A 399 -34.31 -9.73 -21.04
CA ARG A 399 -34.95 -8.59 -20.34
C ARG A 399 -34.05 -7.39 -20.33
N LYS A 400 -34.51 -6.29 -20.86
CA LYS A 400 -33.78 -5.03 -20.89
C LYS A 400 -34.19 -4.11 -19.76
N LEU A 401 -33.19 -3.45 -19.24
CA LEU A 401 -33.31 -2.32 -18.33
C LEU A 401 -33.68 -1.08 -19.18
N ALA A 402 -34.87 -0.56 -19.09
CA ALA A 402 -35.20 0.71 -19.71
C ALA A 402 -34.32 1.82 -19.10
N TYR A 403 -34.30 1.96 -17.77
CA TYR A 403 -33.32 2.76 -17.02
C TYR A 403 -33.29 2.42 -15.54
N ALA A 404 -32.21 2.84 -14.86
CA ALA A 404 -32.12 2.82 -13.41
C ALA A 404 -31.55 4.14 -12.86
N THR A 405 -32.11 4.63 -11.73
CA THR A 405 -31.61 5.81 -11.01
C THR A 405 -30.46 5.47 -10.05
N VAL A 406 -30.19 4.20 -9.87
CA VAL A 406 -29.12 3.65 -9.00
C VAL A 406 -28.17 2.80 -9.80
N GLN A 407 -26.93 2.68 -9.33
CA GLN A 407 -25.88 1.97 -10.04
C GLN A 407 -26.14 0.46 -10.07
N PRO A 408 -26.07 -0.22 -11.24
CA PRO A 408 -25.95 -1.66 -11.26
C PRO A 408 -24.57 -2.04 -10.69
N MET A 409 -24.52 -3.08 -9.85
CA MET A 409 -23.28 -3.63 -9.32
C MET A 409 -22.86 -4.88 -10.11
N LEU A 410 -23.79 -5.74 -10.43
CA LEU A 410 -23.54 -6.94 -11.21
C LEU A 410 -24.81 -7.52 -11.83
N THR A 411 -24.60 -8.29 -12.89
CA THR A 411 -25.60 -9.22 -13.43
C THR A 411 -24.99 -10.62 -13.52
N LEU A 412 -25.73 -11.65 -13.15
CA LEU A 412 -25.28 -13.03 -13.28
C LEU A 412 -26.45 -14.02 -13.40
N SER A 413 -26.16 -15.19 -13.96
CA SER A 413 -27.12 -16.29 -14.02
C SER A 413 -26.71 -17.40 -13.05
N ALA A 414 -27.56 -17.68 -12.05
CA ALA A 414 -27.40 -18.76 -11.09
C ALA A 414 -28.51 -19.83 -11.32
N GLY A 415 -28.17 -20.94 -11.94
CA GLY A 415 -29.14 -22.00 -12.27
C GLY A 415 -30.22 -21.55 -13.24
N ARG A 416 -31.48 -21.43 -12.79
CA ARG A 416 -32.64 -20.93 -13.58
C ARG A 416 -32.99 -19.47 -13.25
N LEU A 417 -32.18 -18.82 -12.48
CA LEU A 417 -32.41 -17.48 -11.97
C LEU A 417 -31.40 -16.53 -12.62
N ASP A 418 -31.89 -15.43 -13.18
CA ASP A 418 -31.02 -14.29 -13.47
C ASP A 418 -31.10 -13.33 -12.29
N ILE A 419 -29.96 -12.79 -11.87
CA ILE A 419 -29.83 -11.91 -10.71
C ILE A 419 -29.20 -10.61 -11.19
N ALA A 420 -29.84 -9.50 -10.87
CA ALA A 420 -29.31 -8.17 -11.04
C ALA A 420 -29.26 -7.46 -9.67
N VAL A 421 -28.11 -6.92 -9.33
CA VAL A 421 -27.89 -6.20 -8.07
C VAL A 421 -27.74 -4.72 -8.38
N PHE A 422 -28.51 -3.90 -7.70
CA PHE A 422 -28.49 -2.44 -7.75
C PHE A 422 -28.07 -1.88 -6.41
N VAL A 423 -27.21 -0.86 -6.45
CA VAL A 423 -26.60 -0.26 -5.24
C VAL A 423 -26.73 1.25 -5.26
N GLY A 424 -26.90 1.82 -4.07
CA GLY A 424 -26.93 3.25 -3.85
C GLY A 424 -26.65 3.60 -2.38
N ARG A 425 -26.85 4.85 -2.01
CA ARG A 425 -26.60 5.28 -0.63
C ARG A 425 -27.80 4.96 0.27
N THR A 426 -27.52 4.78 1.55
CA THR A 426 -28.58 4.67 2.57
C THR A 426 -29.54 5.85 2.52
N GLY A 427 -30.84 5.57 2.51
CA GLY A 427 -31.90 6.58 2.39
C GLY A 427 -32.24 7.02 0.95
N GLU A 428 -31.49 6.56 -0.05
CA GLU A 428 -31.79 6.85 -1.46
C GLU A 428 -33.00 6.02 -1.94
N MET A 429 -33.81 6.61 -2.81
CA MET A 429 -34.91 5.89 -3.48
C MET A 429 -34.43 5.31 -4.79
N ALA A 430 -34.28 4.00 -4.85
CA ALA A 430 -33.97 3.29 -6.09
C ALA A 430 -35.21 3.19 -6.97
N HIS A 431 -35.09 3.58 -8.25
CA HIS A 431 -36.11 3.38 -9.26
C HIS A 431 -35.49 2.63 -10.44
N VAL A 432 -36.00 1.44 -10.68
CA VAL A 432 -35.55 0.53 -11.76
C VAL A 432 -36.73 0.24 -12.66
N VAL A 433 -36.60 0.50 -13.96
CA VAL A 433 -37.65 0.30 -14.96
C VAL A 433 -37.19 -0.77 -15.96
N LEU A 434 -38.01 -1.78 -16.16
CA LEU A 434 -37.76 -2.86 -17.09
C LEU A 434 -38.72 -2.79 -18.28
N ASP A 435 -38.21 -3.05 -19.47
CA ASP A 435 -39.05 -3.31 -20.64
C ASP A 435 -39.69 -4.71 -20.51
N CYS A 436 -40.99 -4.77 -20.50
CA CYS A 436 -41.77 -5.98 -20.33
C CYS A 436 -42.92 -6.01 -21.39
N PRO A 437 -42.64 -6.52 -22.58
CA PRO A 437 -43.68 -6.53 -23.65
C PRO A 437 -44.90 -7.40 -23.32
N ASP A 438 -44.77 -8.33 -22.37
CA ASP A 438 -45.87 -9.11 -21.80
C ASP A 438 -46.01 -8.75 -20.31
N GLU A 439 -47.20 -8.82 -19.76
CA GLU A 439 -47.51 -8.52 -18.38
C GLU A 439 -46.62 -9.35 -17.41
N PRO A 440 -45.77 -8.72 -16.63
CA PRO A 440 -44.91 -9.41 -15.68
C PRO A 440 -45.68 -9.84 -14.44
N TRP A 441 -45.17 -10.88 -13.74
CA TRP A 441 -45.66 -11.27 -12.42
C TRP A 441 -44.61 -10.92 -11.38
N PRO A 442 -44.51 -9.65 -10.94
CA PRO A 442 -43.61 -9.25 -9.89
C PRO A 442 -44.12 -9.81 -8.53
N THR A 443 -43.16 -10.11 -7.67
CA THR A 443 -43.44 -10.55 -6.29
C THR A 443 -42.43 -9.86 -5.41
N ARG A 444 -42.88 -8.92 -4.58
CA ARG A 444 -42.03 -8.38 -3.50
C ARG A 444 -41.80 -9.50 -2.49
N LEU A 445 -40.57 -9.71 -2.14
CA LEU A 445 -40.18 -10.72 -1.14
C LEU A 445 -39.91 -10.04 0.21
N ASP A 446 -39.62 -8.75 0.17
CA ASP A 446 -39.46 -7.86 1.32
C ASP A 446 -40.47 -6.71 1.19
N GLU A 447 -40.97 -6.19 2.29
CA GLU A 447 -42.16 -5.29 2.32
C GLU A 447 -41.85 -3.89 1.79
N GLU A 448 -40.58 -3.49 1.82
CA GLU A 448 -40.13 -2.15 1.43
C GLU A 448 -40.26 -1.88 -0.07
N ALA A 449 -40.31 -2.91 -0.89
CA ALA A 449 -40.43 -2.75 -2.33
C ALA A 449 -41.86 -2.41 -2.79
N ALA A 450 -41.97 -1.49 -3.70
CA ALA A 450 -43.20 -1.19 -4.45
C ALA A 450 -43.00 -1.42 -5.94
N TRP A 451 -44.08 -1.70 -6.68
CA TRP A 451 -44.03 -1.83 -8.11
C TRP A 451 -45.33 -1.39 -8.78
N ALA A 452 -45.21 -0.96 -10.04
CA ALA A 452 -46.33 -0.67 -10.93
C ALA A 452 -46.01 -1.20 -12.35
N TYR A 453 -47.02 -1.55 -13.11
CA TYR A 453 -46.87 -1.93 -14.53
C TYR A 453 -47.75 -1.03 -15.36
N ASP A 454 -47.16 -0.38 -16.36
CA ASP A 454 -47.82 0.58 -17.23
C ASP A 454 -47.06 0.67 -18.55
N GLU A 455 -47.75 0.82 -19.66
CA GLU A 455 -47.16 1.00 -21.02
C GLU A 455 -46.01 0.02 -21.35
N ASP A 456 -46.23 -1.29 -21.11
CA ASP A 456 -45.25 -2.36 -21.34
C ASP A 456 -43.95 -2.21 -20.46
N ARG A 457 -44.03 -1.48 -19.35
CA ARG A 457 -42.93 -1.27 -18.42
C ARG A 457 -43.29 -1.65 -16.99
N LEU A 458 -42.34 -2.34 -16.37
CA LEU A 458 -42.41 -2.63 -14.93
C LEU A 458 -41.53 -1.63 -14.17
N HIS A 459 -42.16 -0.79 -13.39
CA HIS A 459 -41.51 0.13 -12.48
C HIS A 459 -41.33 -0.50 -11.09
N VAL A 460 -40.12 -0.57 -10.62
CA VAL A 460 -39.79 -1.08 -9.26
C VAL A 460 -39.14 0.04 -8.45
N THR A 461 -39.68 0.33 -7.29
CA THR A 461 -39.22 1.39 -6.39
C THR A 461 -38.86 0.80 -5.03
N VAL A 462 -37.67 1.14 -4.52
CA VAL A 462 -37.14 0.59 -3.26
C VAL A 462 -36.40 1.68 -2.48
N PRO A 463 -36.76 1.96 -1.23
CA PRO A 463 -35.93 2.76 -0.34
C PRO A 463 -34.74 1.92 0.14
N LEU A 464 -33.50 2.41 -0.10
CA LEU A 464 -32.29 1.70 0.29
C LEU A 464 -31.96 1.90 1.78
N GLY A 465 -31.48 0.83 2.42
CA GLY A 465 -30.98 0.88 3.80
C GLY A 465 -32.02 0.64 4.91
N ALA A 466 -33.32 0.58 4.58
CA ALA A 466 -34.36 0.45 5.62
C ALA A 466 -34.45 -0.95 6.26
N GLY A 467 -34.08 -2.01 5.55
CA GLY A 467 -34.27 -3.41 5.99
C GLY A 467 -33.14 -4.37 5.61
N GLY A 468 -31.97 -3.85 5.19
CA GLY A 468 -30.89 -4.66 4.65
C GLY A 468 -31.06 -4.95 3.15
N LEU A 469 -30.84 -6.18 2.70
CA LEU A 469 -30.99 -6.57 1.30
C LEU A 469 -32.46 -6.72 0.92
N THR A 470 -32.96 -5.88 -0.01
CA THR A 470 -34.33 -5.96 -0.53
C THR A 470 -34.38 -6.77 -1.82
N ARG A 471 -35.40 -7.63 -1.95
CA ARG A 471 -35.55 -8.62 -3.03
C ARG A 471 -36.89 -8.46 -3.72
N VAL A 472 -36.85 -8.38 -5.06
CA VAL A 472 -38.04 -8.40 -5.92
C VAL A 472 -37.86 -9.50 -6.99
N ARG A 473 -38.78 -10.42 -7.06
CA ARG A 473 -38.76 -11.50 -8.04
C ARG A 473 -39.72 -11.21 -9.18
N VAL A 474 -39.26 -11.23 -10.42
CA VAL A 474 -40.05 -10.99 -11.64
C VAL A 474 -40.11 -12.26 -12.48
N ARG A 475 -41.29 -12.72 -12.81
CA ARG A 475 -41.57 -13.82 -13.73
C ARG A 475 -42.38 -13.30 -14.91
N SER A 476 -42.42 -14.06 -16.03
CA SER A 476 -43.08 -13.58 -17.25
C SER A 476 -42.45 -12.30 -17.81
N GLY A 477 -43.17 -11.44 -18.44
CA GLY A 477 -42.67 -10.16 -18.97
C GLY A 477 -41.72 -10.34 -20.17
N GLY A 478 -42.05 -11.27 -21.08
CA GLY A 478 -41.25 -11.53 -22.28
C GLY A 478 -40.04 -12.48 -22.08
N SER A 479 -39.97 -13.19 -20.92
CA SER A 479 -38.90 -14.16 -20.68
C SER A 479 -39.37 -15.37 -19.88
N ASP A 480 -38.86 -16.55 -20.23
CA ASP A 480 -39.11 -17.81 -19.52
C ASP A 480 -38.23 -17.94 -18.27
N ARG A 481 -37.20 -17.12 -18.14
CA ARG A 481 -36.33 -17.11 -16.96
C ARG A 481 -36.88 -16.19 -15.88
N THR A 482 -36.70 -16.57 -14.65
CA THR A 482 -37.04 -15.71 -13.51
C THR A 482 -35.90 -14.71 -13.25
N LEU A 483 -36.21 -13.42 -13.16
CA LEU A 483 -35.28 -12.38 -12.74
C LEU A 483 -35.47 -12.10 -11.26
N LEU A 484 -34.36 -12.00 -10.54
CA LEU A 484 -34.30 -11.55 -9.15
C LEU A 484 -33.55 -10.21 -9.11
N LEU A 485 -34.27 -9.16 -8.78
CA LEU A 485 -33.69 -7.85 -8.48
C LEU A 485 -33.31 -7.81 -7.00
N LEU A 486 -32.08 -7.42 -6.72
CA LEU A 486 -31.53 -7.22 -5.39
C LEU A 486 -31.12 -5.76 -5.23
N PHE A 487 -31.53 -5.16 -4.13
CA PHE A 487 -31.25 -3.76 -3.83
C PHE A 487 -30.50 -3.67 -2.50
N ALA A 488 -29.35 -2.98 -2.52
CA ALA A 488 -28.46 -2.84 -1.39
C ALA A 488 -27.97 -1.39 -1.25
N ASP A 489 -27.77 -0.93 -0.04
CA ASP A 489 -26.97 0.27 0.22
C ASP A 489 -25.46 -0.05 0.26
N ASP A 490 -24.62 0.97 0.47
CA ASP A 490 -23.16 0.81 0.52
C ASP A 490 -22.74 -0.26 1.53
N ALA A 491 -23.32 -0.28 2.73
CA ALA A 491 -22.98 -1.23 3.79
C ALA A 491 -23.44 -2.67 3.48
N VAL A 492 -24.65 -2.82 2.95
CA VAL A 492 -25.23 -4.13 2.56
C VAL A 492 -24.48 -4.68 1.35
N SER A 493 -24.03 -3.83 0.42
CA SER A 493 -23.25 -4.23 -0.75
C SER A 493 -21.97 -4.97 -0.37
N LEU A 494 -21.31 -4.57 0.74
CA LEU A 494 -20.11 -5.21 1.27
C LEU A 494 -20.33 -6.61 1.87
N ARG A 495 -21.56 -7.12 1.80
CA ARG A 495 -21.92 -8.51 2.18
C ARG A 495 -22.39 -9.34 1.00
N LEU A 496 -22.28 -8.81 -0.23
CA LEU A 496 -22.65 -9.47 -1.49
C LEU A 496 -21.41 -9.91 -2.25
N TRP A 497 -21.24 -11.22 -2.44
CA TRP A 497 -20.04 -11.82 -2.98
C TRP A 497 -20.38 -12.74 -4.15
N PRO A 498 -20.18 -12.30 -5.40
CA PRO A 498 -20.32 -13.20 -6.53
C PRO A 498 -19.16 -14.21 -6.56
N TYR A 499 -19.45 -15.42 -7.00
CA TYR A 499 -18.45 -16.44 -7.22
C TYR A 499 -18.68 -17.18 -8.54
N GLU A 500 -17.59 -17.70 -9.08
CA GLU A 500 -17.58 -18.47 -10.31
C GLU A 500 -16.94 -19.84 -10.07
N THR A 501 -17.52 -20.86 -10.68
CA THR A 501 -17.03 -22.23 -10.65
C THR A 501 -17.13 -22.82 -12.07
N PRO A 502 -16.44 -23.92 -12.39
CA PRO A 502 -16.59 -24.58 -13.69
C PRO A 502 -18.04 -24.96 -14.04
N SER A 503 -18.88 -25.18 -13.01
CA SER A 503 -20.30 -25.58 -13.21
C SER A 503 -21.27 -24.41 -13.22
N GLY A 504 -20.78 -23.16 -13.10
CA GLY A 504 -21.60 -21.96 -13.17
C GLY A 504 -21.30 -20.94 -12.09
N LYS A 505 -22.07 -19.86 -12.15
CA LYS A 505 -21.93 -18.70 -11.25
C LYS A 505 -22.93 -18.77 -10.11
N GLY A 506 -22.61 -18.08 -9.03
CA GLY A 506 -23.50 -17.90 -7.89
C GLY A 506 -23.22 -16.61 -7.13
N LEU A 507 -24.05 -16.35 -6.12
CA LEU A 507 -23.94 -15.18 -5.25
C LEU A 507 -24.07 -15.61 -3.79
N VAL A 508 -23.24 -15.08 -2.93
CA VAL A 508 -23.30 -15.25 -1.47
C VAL A 508 -23.67 -13.92 -0.84
N TYR A 509 -24.58 -13.95 0.11
CA TYR A 509 -24.90 -12.79 0.95
C TYR A 509 -24.73 -13.17 2.43
N GLY A 510 -24.07 -12.29 3.18
CA GLY A 510 -23.97 -12.38 4.63
C GLY A 510 -22.58 -12.27 5.23
N PRO A 511 -21.55 -13.03 4.79
CA PRO A 511 -20.24 -12.97 5.42
C PRO A 511 -19.57 -11.60 5.24
N ALA A 512 -18.63 -11.29 6.14
CA ALA A 512 -17.81 -10.08 6.04
C ALA A 512 -16.83 -10.14 4.86
N LEU A 513 -16.41 -11.34 4.47
CA LEU A 513 -15.59 -11.58 3.28
C LEU A 513 -15.81 -13.00 2.76
N LEU A 514 -15.91 -13.17 1.45
CA LEU A 514 -15.83 -14.49 0.80
C LEU A 514 -14.44 -14.66 0.19
N ARG A 515 -13.67 -15.65 0.67
CA ARG A 515 -12.32 -15.94 0.18
C ARG A 515 -12.30 -16.95 -0.94
N GLY A 516 -13.27 -17.87 -0.96
CA GLY A 516 -13.34 -18.91 -1.97
C GLY A 516 -14.65 -19.67 -1.96
N ALA A 517 -14.98 -20.23 -3.12
CA ALA A 517 -16.11 -21.11 -3.33
C ALA A 517 -15.69 -22.24 -4.27
N VAL A 518 -15.96 -23.49 -3.88
CA VAL A 518 -15.66 -24.68 -4.64
C VAL A 518 -16.90 -25.59 -4.63
N LEU A 519 -17.23 -26.17 -5.78
CA LEU A 519 -18.29 -27.17 -5.87
C LEU A 519 -17.71 -28.57 -5.64
N ASP A 520 -18.37 -29.32 -4.77
CA ASP A 520 -18.06 -30.71 -4.50
C ASP A 520 -19.37 -31.51 -4.51
N GLY A 521 -19.60 -32.25 -5.59
CA GLY A 521 -20.88 -32.92 -5.83
C GLY A 521 -22.05 -31.93 -5.84
N ASP A 522 -23.01 -32.14 -4.94
CA ASP A 522 -24.18 -31.28 -4.76
C ASP A 522 -23.99 -30.20 -3.67
N THR A 523 -22.79 -29.99 -3.20
CA THR A 523 -22.47 -29.08 -2.10
C THR A 523 -21.53 -27.97 -2.55
N VAL A 524 -21.86 -26.73 -2.24
CA VAL A 524 -20.93 -25.60 -2.36
C VAL A 524 -20.15 -25.44 -1.06
N ARG A 525 -18.82 -25.52 -1.16
CA ARG A 525 -17.87 -25.28 -0.05
C ARG A 525 -17.41 -23.83 -0.11
N LEU A 526 -17.80 -23.07 0.89
CA LEU A 526 -17.48 -21.67 1.04
C LEU A 526 -16.41 -21.50 2.13
N THR A 527 -15.45 -20.63 1.86
CA THR A 527 -14.45 -20.17 2.84
C THR A 527 -14.47 -18.65 2.92
N GLY A 528 -14.30 -18.10 4.12
CA GLY A 528 -14.37 -16.66 4.29
C GLY A 528 -14.29 -16.21 5.74
N ASP A 529 -14.58 -14.93 5.97
CA ASP A 529 -14.45 -14.28 7.25
C ASP A 529 -15.82 -13.84 7.80
N MET A 530 -15.99 -14.02 9.10
CA MET A 530 -17.12 -13.51 9.88
C MET A 530 -16.59 -12.58 10.97
N VAL A 531 -17.09 -11.35 11.02
CA VAL A 531 -16.85 -10.42 12.13
C VAL A 531 -17.97 -10.55 13.15
N ASP A 532 -19.21 -10.37 12.69
CA ASP A 532 -20.42 -10.49 13.52
C ASP A 532 -21.17 -11.78 13.19
N ALA A 533 -22.08 -12.19 14.09
CA ALA A 533 -23.01 -13.24 13.79
C ALA A 533 -24.02 -12.78 12.72
N TYR A 534 -24.05 -13.47 11.59
CA TYR A 534 -24.90 -13.06 10.45
C TYR A 534 -25.47 -14.25 9.69
N GLY A 535 -26.67 -14.04 9.09
CA GLY A 535 -27.35 -15.06 8.26
C GLY A 535 -26.60 -15.27 6.94
N LEU A 536 -26.44 -16.52 6.52
CA LEU A 536 -25.88 -16.87 5.22
C LEU A 536 -27.02 -17.13 4.23
N GLU A 537 -26.95 -16.53 3.05
CA GLU A 537 -27.84 -16.81 1.93
C GLU A 537 -27.03 -17.03 0.65
N VAL A 538 -27.31 -18.12 -0.07
CA VAL A 538 -26.51 -18.54 -1.23
C VAL A 538 -27.40 -18.85 -2.41
N TRP A 539 -27.22 -18.16 -3.54
CA TRP A 539 -27.76 -18.51 -4.84
C TRP A 539 -26.74 -19.35 -5.58
N THR A 540 -27.12 -20.51 -6.04
CA THR A 540 -26.18 -21.53 -6.53
C THR A 540 -26.48 -21.94 -7.99
N PRO A 541 -25.50 -22.51 -8.69
CA PRO A 541 -25.76 -23.28 -9.91
C PRO A 541 -26.81 -24.39 -9.69
N ARG A 542 -27.30 -24.97 -10.77
CA ARG A 542 -28.26 -26.09 -10.68
C ARG A 542 -27.67 -27.29 -9.97
N GLY A 543 -28.50 -28.00 -9.23
CA GLY A 543 -28.16 -29.28 -8.60
C GLY A 543 -27.49 -29.16 -7.24
N ILE A 544 -27.20 -27.93 -6.79
CA ILE A 544 -26.58 -27.71 -5.46
C ILE A 544 -27.67 -27.64 -4.39
N THR A 545 -27.54 -28.49 -3.36
CA THR A 545 -28.48 -28.62 -2.26
C THR A 545 -27.83 -28.44 -0.90
N GLY A 546 -26.49 -28.57 -0.82
CA GLY A 546 -25.69 -28.44 0.39
C GLY A 546 -24.78 -27.21 0.41
N VAL A 547 -24.51 -26.73 1.62
CA VAL A 547 -23.57 -25.62 1.86
C VAL A 547 -22.65 -26.00 3.02
N THR A 548 -21.35 -25.75 2.86
CA THR A 548 -20.40 -25.72 3.99
C THR A 548 -19.78 -24.34 4.12
N TRP A 549 -19.46 -23.94 5.35
CA TRP A 549 -18.74 -22.73 5.69
C TRP A 549 -17.50 -23.04 6.51
N ASN A 550 -16.32 -22.67 6.01
CA ASN A 550 -15.02 -22.98 6.66
C ASN A 550 -14.92 -24.45 7.09
N GLY A 551 -15.33 -25.37 6.21
CA GLY A 551 -15.30 -26.80 6.42
C GLY A 551 -16.44 -27.39 7.29
N ARG A 552 -17.34 -26.57 7.83
CA ARG A 552 -18.48 -27.03 8.66
C ARG A 552 -19.78 -27.00 7.85
N ALA A 553 -20.60 -28.04 7.95
CA ALA A 553 -21.88 -28.09 7.28
C ALA A 553 -22.84 -27.03 7.85
N VAL A 554 -23.55 -26.33 6.95
CA VAL A 554 -24.55 -25.31 7.30
C VAL A 554 -25.94 -25.88 7.05
N ALA A 555 -26.76 -25.95 8.10
CA ALA A 555 -28.17 -26.34 7.94
C ALA A 555 -28.95 -25.24 7.21
N THR A 556 -29.43 -25.54 6.02
CA THR A 556 -30.12 -24.58 5.16
C THR A 556 -31.60 -24.94 4.92
N SER A 557 -32.34 -24.00 4.39
CA SER A 557 -33.67 -24.18 3.81
C SER A 557 -33.76 -23.34 2.53
N VAL A 558 -34.59 -23.78 1.58
CA VAL A 558 -34.83 -23.02 0.35
C VAL A 558 -35.72 -21.83 0.66
N SER A 559 -35.27 -20.63 0.32
CA SER A 559 -36.00 -19.38 0.53
C SER A 559 -37.01 -19.11 -0.59
N ARG A 560 -37.89 -18.12 -0.37
CA ARG A 560 -38.81 -17.62 -1.41
C ARG A 560 -38.05 -16.98 -2.57
N ALA A 561 -36.82 -16.53 -2.36
CA ALA A 561 -35.89 -16.02 -3.39
C ALA A 561 -35.13 -17.14 -4.13
N ARG A 562 -35.45 -18.40 -3.87
CA ARG A 562 -34.80 -19.61 -4.41
C ARG A 562 -33.33 -19.74 -4.04
N SER A 563 -32.90 -19.16 -2.95
CA SER A 563 -31.58 -19.33 -2.36
C SER A 563 -31.58 -20.42 -1.29
N LEU A 564 -30.41 -20.95 -0.96
CA LEU A 564 -30.14 -21.72 0.24
C LEU A 564 -29.88 -20.75 1.39
N ARG A 565 -30.77 -20.67 2.37
CA ARG A 565 -30.61 -19.75 3.51
C ARG A 565 -30.35 -20.53 4.78
N SER A 566 -29.34 -20.11 5.54
CA SER A 566 -29.02 -20.73 6.81
C SER A 566 -30.17 -20.60 7.80
N ARG A 567 -30.46 -21.69 8.53
CA ARG A 567 -31.51 -21.71 9.57
C ARG A 567 -31.13 -20.94 10.83
N ARG A 568 -29.83 -20.74 11.05
CA ARG A 568 -29.25 -19.94 12.12
C ARG A 568 -28.16 -19.05 11.57
N PRO A 569 -27.93 -17.90 12.16
CA PRO A 569 -26.75 -17.08 11.81
C PRO A 569 -25.47 -17.89 11.96
N LEU A 570 -24.50 -17.66 11.07
CA LEU A 570 -23.12 -18.09 11.28
C LEU A 570 -22.54 -17.31 12.45
N PRO A 571 -21.73 -17.93 13.32
CA PRO A 571 -21.15 -17.22 14.46
C PRO A 571 -20.14 -16.17 14.01
N GLY A 572 -20.12 -15.04 14.70
CA GLY A 572 -19.06 -14.06 14.58
C GLY A 572 -17.78 -14.50 15.29
N VAL A 573 -16.78 -13.64 15.27
CA VAL A 573 -15.51 -13.89 15.93
C VAL A 573 -15.63 -13.74 17.45
N THR A 574 -15.00 -14.65 18.19
CA THR A 574 -14.68 -14.44 19.60
C THR A 574 -13.35 -13.71 19.66
N GLN A 575 -13.35 -12.48 20.19
CA GLN A 575 -12.13 -11.68 20.26
C GLN A 575 -11.09 -12.35 21.16
N PRO A 576 -9.84 -12.49 20.69
CA PRO A 576 -8.77 -13.02 21.52
C PRO A 576 -8.38 -12.04 22.64
N SER A 577 -8.01 -12.57 23.79
CA SER A 577 -7.44 -11.77 24.87
C SER A 577 -5.98 -11.46 24.58
N LEU A 578 -5.56 -10.22 24.88
CA LEU A 578 -4.18 -9.80 24.74
C LEU A 578 -3.48 -9.85 26.09
N PRO A 579 -2.23 -10.35 26.16
CA PRO A 579 -1.45 -10.35 27.39
C PRO A 579 -1.00 -8.94 27.76
N SER A 580 -0.76 -8.70 29.05
CA SER A 580 0.01 -7.55 29.52
C SER A 580 1.48 -7.66 29.12
N LEU A 581 2.16 -6.52 29.01
CA LEU A 581 3.57 -6.45 28.75
C LEU A 581 4.32 -6.12 30.05
N ASP A 582 4.73 -7.17 30.76
CA ASP A 582 5.37 -7.08 32.07
C ASP A 582 6.81 -7.58 32.01
N GLY A 583 7.53 -7.52 33.13
CA GLY A 583 8.88 -8.08 33.25
C GLY A 583 9.94 -7.34 32.41
N TRP A 584 9.76 -6.04 32.25
CA TRP A 584 10.67 -5.23 31.47
C TRP A 584 12.08 -5.20 32.08
N ARG A 585 13.08 -5.25 31.20
CA ARG A 585 14.50 -5.11 31.48
C ARG A 585 15.03 -3.84 30.81
N ARG A 586 15.91 -3.10 31.50
CA ARG A 586 16.43 -1.81 31.05
C ARG A 586 17.96 -1.80 31.06
N ARG A 587 18.56 -1.17 30.05
CA ARG A 587 19.99 -0.91 29.98
C ARG A 587 20.24 0.40 29.23
N ASP A 588 21.12 1.23 29.78
CA ASP A 588 21.62 2.42 29.11
C ASP A 588 22.65 2.06 28.04
N GLU A 589 22.63 2.81 26.95
CA GLU A 589 23.59 2.76 25.86
C GLU A 589 24.47 4.03 25.86
N ASN A 590 25.31 4.17 24.91
CA ASN A 590 26.24 5.22 24.52
C ASN A 590 27.68 5.05 25.08
N PRO A 591 28.26 3.85 24.99
CA PRO A 591 29.67 3.70 25.31
C PRO A 591 30.54 4.54 24.34
N GLU A 592 30.06 4.88 23.15
CA GLU A 592 30.75 5.71 22.17
C GLU A 592 30.94 7.15 22.64
N ALA A 593 30.15 7.62 23.60
CA ALA A 593 30.32 8.92 24.22
C ALA A 593 31.50 8.94 25.20
N ASP A 594 31.89 7.79 25.75
CA ASP A 594 33.05 7.66 26.64
C ASP A 594 34.35 7.93 25.87
N PRO A 595 35.19 8.87 26.30
CA PRO A 595 36.48 9.13 25.65
C PRO A 595 37.42 7.91 25.62
N GLY A 596 37.28 6.98 26.58
CA GLY A 596 38.03 5.73 26.64
C GLY A 596 37.50 4.60 25.75
N HIS A 597 36.39 4.79 25.07
CA HIS A 597 35.84 3.78 24.15
C HIS A 597 36.83 3.43 23.02
N ASP A 598 37.08 2.17 22.82
CA ASP A 598 37.92 1.68 21.73
C ASP A 598 37.26 1.86 20.37
N ASP A 599 37.70 2.82 19.60
CA ASP A 599 37.27 3.12 18.23
C ASP A 599 38.31 2.71 17.19
N SER A 600 39.31 1.90 17.55
CA SER A 600 40.40 1.50 16.64
C SER A 600 39.90 0.74 15.40
N GLY A 601 38.83 -0.02 15.56
CA GLY A 601 38.13 -0.72 14.47
C GLY A 601 37.15 0.11 13.65
N TRP A 602 37.02 1.43 13.91
CA TRP A 602 36.13 2.31 13.16
C TRP A 602 36.80 2.81 11.87
N THR A 603 35.99 3.11 10.87
CA THR A 603 36.48 3.69 9.61
C THR A 603 37.06 5.06 9.86
N VAL A 604 38.29 5.31 9.36
CA VAL A 604 38.91 6.63 9.39
C VAL A 604 38.23 7.52 8.39
N ALA A 605 37.77 8.69 8.79
CA ALA A 605 37.10 9.66 7.93
C ALA A 605 38.12 10.74 7.48
N ASP A 606 38.79 10.45 6.38
CA ASP A 606 39.86 11.27 5.80
C ASP A 606 39.66 11.64 4.31
N ARG A 607 38.54 11.23 3.72
CA ARG A 607 38.22 11.55 2.30
C ARG A 607 38.20 13.04 2.06
N ARG A 608 38.64 13.46 0.86
CA ARG A 608 38.66 14.87 0.40
C ARG A 608 37.72 15.14 -0.77
N THR A 609 37.13 14.10 -1.32
CA THR A 609 36.17 14.16 -2.45
C THR A 609 34.97 13.32 -2.16
N SER A 610 33.82 13.69 -2.75
CA SER A 610 32.56 12.97 -2.67
C SER A 610 31.83 13.05 -3.99
N HIS A 611 30.95 12.07 -4.25
CA HIS A 611 29.97 12.11 -5.35
C HIS A 611 28.66 12.80 -4.93
N SER A 612 28.57 13.29 -3.69
CA SER A 612 27.40 14.00 -3.18
C SER A 612 27.15 15.31 -3.95
N THR A 613 25.87 15.68 -4.11
CA THR A 613 25.46 17.02 -4.56
C THR A 613 25.68 18.09 -3.49
N THR A 614 25.90 17.69 -2.23
CA THR A 614 26.25 18.59 -1.14
C THR A 614 27.71 19.03 -1.28
N PRO A 615 28.01 20.35 -1.22
CA PRO A 615 29.37 20.83 -1.32
C PRO A 615 30.30 20.25 -0.23
N VAL A 616 31.48 19.81 -0.66
CA VAL A 616 32.52 19.34 0.26
C VAL A 616 33.13 20.55 0.99
N PRO A 617 33.20 20.54 2.33
CA PRO A 617 33.78 21.65 3.06
C PRO A 617 35.28 21.79 2.81
N ALA A 618 35.76 23.04 2.68
CA ALA A 618 37.17 23.30 2.61
C ALA A 618 37.85 22.97 3.96
N GLU A 619 39.15 22.62 3.90
CA GLU A 619 40.02 22.42 5.08
C GLU A 619 39.63 21.30 6.07
N GLN A 620 38.59 20.56 5.82
CA GLN A 620 38.19 19.42 6.65
C GLN A 620 37.85 18.19 5.76
N PRO A 621 37.90 16.97 6.30
CA PRO A 621 37.50 15.79 5.54
C PRO A 621 36.03 15.80 5.27
N VAL A 622 35.60 15.06 4.24
CA VAL A 622 34.22 14.68 4.02
C VAL A 622 33.75 13.81 5.18
N LEU A 623 32.66 14.20 5.82
CA LEU A 623 32.04 13.44 6.93
C LEU A 623 30.70 12.81 6.54
N PHE A 624 30.36 12.83 5.25
CA PHE A 624 29.09 12.27 4.77
C PHE A 624 29.07 10.75 4.98
N ALA A 625 28.04 10.25 5.61
CA ALA A 625 27.96 8.85 6.05
C ALA A 625 28.03 7.87 4.87
N ASP A 626 27.41 8.25 3.73
CA ASP A 626 27.36 7.42 2.54
C ASP A 626 28.73 7.16 1.93
N ASP A 627 29.62 8.17 1.97
CA ASP A 627 30.99 8.04 1.48
C ASP A 627 31.80 6.96 2.22
N TYR A 628 31.37 6.55 3.39
CA TYR A 628 31.97 5.49 4.20
C TYR A 628 31.18 4.18 4.22
N GLY A 629 30.17 4.05 3.34
CA GLY A 629 29.36 2.85 3.17
C GLY A 629 28.27 2.68 4.23
N PHE A 630 27.95 3.74 4.97
CA PHE A 630 26.86 3.73 5.94
C PHE A 630 25.63 4.40 5.33
N HIS A 631 24.75 3.62 4.70
CA HIS A 631 23.63 4.14 3.92
C HIS A 631 22.31 4.24 4.68
N TYR A 632 22.20 3.59 5.84
CA TYR A 632 20.94 3.50 6.61
C TYR A 632 21.15 3.66 8.11
N GLY A 633 20.19 4.27 8.79
CA GLY A 633 20.14 4.32 10.23
C GLY A 633 21.06 5.32 10.89
N ASP A 634 21.39 5.07 12.12
CA ASP A 634 22.20 5.94 12.98
C ASP A 634 23.69 5.82 12.67
N VAL A 635 24.41 6.95 12.72
CA VAL A 635 25.85 7.01 12.47
C VAL A 635 26.54 7.75 13.60
N TRP A 636 27.57 7.14 14.14
CA TRP A 636 28.45 7.70 15.14
C TRP A 636 29.70 8.30 14.50
N TYR A 637 30.08 9.49 14.98
CA TYR A 637 31.34 10.16 14.64
C TYR A 637 32.13 10.38 15.92
N ARG A 638 33.43 10.13 15.85
CA ARG A 638 34.35 10.43 16.96
C ARG A 638 35.52 11.24 16.43
N GLY A 639 35.62 12.49 16.86
CA GLY A 639 36.69 13.40 16.52
C GLY A 639 37.64 13.57 17.71
N ARG A 640 38.87 13.11 17.60
CA ARG A 640 39.91 13.36 18.62
C ARG A 640 40.54 14.70 18.34
N LEU A 641 40.45 15.63 19.31
CA LEU A 641 40.84 17.03 19.14
C LEU A 641 42.25 17.25 19.72
N THR A 642 43.19 17.72 18.90
CA THR A 642 44.52 18.13 19.36
C THR A 642 44.57 19.64 19.41
N GLY A 643 45.04 20.20 20.51
CA GLY A 643 45.11 21.64 20.72
C GLY A 643 43.80 22.32 21.12
N ALA A 644 42.95 21.66 21.91
CA ALA A 644 41.60 22.11 22.29
C ALA A 644 41.51 23.01 23.53
N ALA A 645 42.63 23.45 24.14
CA ALA A 645 42.67 24.17 25.42
C ALA A 645 41.87 25.49 25.45
N GLY A 646 41.64 26.13 24.31
CA GLY A 646 40.85 27.37 24.19
C GLY A 646 39.45 27.18 23.63
N LEU A 647 38.92 25.93 23.55
CA LEU A 647 37.66 25.64 22.92
C LEU A 647 36.48 26.25 23.70
N GLU A 648 35.70 27.13 23.04
CA GLU A 648 34.52 27.80 23.59
C GLU A 648 33.23 27.17 23.19
N SER A 649 33.09 26.81 21.87
CA SER A 649 31.90 26.21 21.31
C SER A 649 32.22 25.37 20.07
N VAL A 650 31.31 24.43 19.76
CA VAL A 650 31.33 23.61 18.58
C VAL A 650 30.04 23.82 17.80
N SER A 651 30.14 24.03 16.50
CA SER A 651 29.00 24.10 15.57
C SER A 651 29.04 22.90 14.64
N LEU A 652 27.95 22.17 14.58
CA LEU A 652 27.79 20.93 13.80
C LEU A 652 26.68 21.12 12.77
N ALA A 653 27.03 21.19 11.50
CA ALA A 653 26.05 21.15 10.42
C ALA A 653 25.84 19.68 10.00
N TYR A 654 24.60 19.32 9.72
CA TYR A 654 24.24 17.97 9.36
C TYR A 654 23.01 17.91 8.45
N SER A 655 22.84 16.82 7.74
CA SER A 655 21.71 16.53 6.83
C SER A 655 21.12 15.17 7.15
N THR A 656 19.79 15.09 7.12
CA THR A 656 19.02 13.89 7.44
C THR A 656 17.80 13.79 6.53
N GLY A 657 17.06 12.70 6.63
CA GLY A 657 15.66 12.64 6.21
C GLY A 657 14.72 13.25 7.24
N ALA A 658 13.41 13.07 7.06
CA ALA A 658 12.38 13.64 7.92
C ALA A 658 12.61 13.30 9.40
N ARG A 659 12.49 14.33 10.25
CA ARG A 659 12.65 14.20 11.70
C ARG A 659 13.99 13.60 12.15
N GLY A 660 15.06 13.75 11.37
CA GLY A 660 16.39 13.38 11.85
C GLY A 660 16.85 14.24 13.02
N MET A 661 17.83 13.77 13.76
CA MET A 661 18.36 14.47 14.92
C MET A 661 19.86 14.26 15.11
N LEU A 662 20.47 15.11 15.92
CA LEU A 662 21.85 15.00 16.32
C LEU A 662 21.96 15.04 17.83
N MET A 663 22.82 14.20 18.42
CA MET A 663 23.25 14.27 19.81
C MET A 663 24.77 14.44 19.88
N ALA A 664 25.29 15.27 20.78
CA ALA A 664 26.72 15.52 20.91
C ALA A 664 27.20 15.42 22.35
N TRP A 665 28.42 14.92 22.49
CA TRP A 665 29.18 14.83 23.75
C TRP A 665 30.60 15.31 23.51
N LEU A 666 31.19 15.94 24.51
CA LEU A 666 32.61 16.27 24.50
C LEU A 666 33.27 15.66 25.74
N ASP A 667 34.21 14.76 25.50
CA ASP A 667 34.95 14.08 26.57
C ASP A 667 34.04 13.37 27.59
N GLY A 668 33.00 12.74 27.08
CA GLY A 668 31.94 12.02 27.82
C GLY A 668 30.84 12.91 28.40
N GLU A 669 31.01 14.24 28.39
CA GLU A 669 30.01 15.17 28.91
C GLU A 669 28.99 15.53 27.83
N PRO A 670 27.66 15.42 28.10
CA PRO A 670 26.64 15.79 27.16
C PRO A 670 26.68 17.28 26.81
N LEU A 671 26.72 17.61 25.53
CA LEU A 671 26.59 18.98 25.04
C LEU A 671 25.16 19.36 24.73
N GLY A 672 24.32 18.40 24.26
CA GLY A 672 22.92 18.58 23.91
C GLY A 672 22.49 17.79 22.71
N THR A 673 21.23 18.02 22.33
CA THR A 673 20.58 17.47 21.16
C THR A 673 20.08 18.58 20.27
N HIS A 674 19.87 18.27 19.01
CA HIS A 674 19.28 19.19 18.03
C HIS A 674 18.47 18.42 17.01
N ASP A 675 17.23 18.84 16.75
CA ASP A 675 16.37 18.27 15.73
C ASP A 675 16.57 18.98 14.40
N ALA A 676 16.62 18.22 13.32
CA ALA A 676 16.68 18.77 11.98
C ALA A 676 15.37 19.49 11.63
N GLY A 677 15.48 20.69 11.10
CA GLY A 677 14.38 21.44 10.51
C GLY A 677 14.18 21.09 9.05
N GLN A 678 12.95 21.26 8.55
CA GLN A 678 12.67 21.17 7.12
C GLN A 678 13.36 22.34 6.39
N GLY A 679 14.13 22.05 5.35
CA GLY A 679 14.77 23.06 4.53
C GLY A 679 13.76 23.84 3.67
N ASP A 680 14.14 25.04 3.27
CA ASP A 680 13.29 25.96 2.48
C ASP A 680 13.16 25.56 1.00
N ASP A 681 13.82 24.46 0.58
CA ASP A 681 13.88 24.04 -0.83
C ASP A 681 12.60 23.35 -1.35
N GLY A 682 11.60 23.16 -0.52
CA GLY A 682 10.34 22.50 -0.87
C GLY A 682 10.46 21.02 -1.26
N LYS A 683 11.68 20.44 -1.17
CA LYS A 683 12.01 19.08 -1.62
C LYS A 683 12.04 18.04 -0.48
N GLY A 684 11.61 18.42 0.71
CA GLY A 684 11.59 17.51 1.85
C GLY A 684 12.96 17.27 2.49
N THR A 685 13.97 18.08 2.18
CA THR A 685 15.29 18.01 2.82
C THR A 685 15.20 18.47 4.25
N TRP A 686 15.82 17.72 5.15
CA TRP A 686 15.93 18.05 6.57
C TRP A 686 17.39 18.28 6.94
N THR A 687 17.70 19.49 7.36
CA THR A 687 19.06 19.90 7.74
C THR A 687 19.05 20.58 9.10
N GLY A 688 20.22 20.67 9.71
CA GLY A 688 20.38 21.38 10.95
C GLY A 688 21.78 21.93 11.13
N THR A 689 21.90 22.99 11.90
CA THR A 689 23.17 23.50 12.41
C THR A 689 23.04 23.66 13.91
N ALA A 690 23.67 22.75 14.64
CA ALA A 690 23.65 22.72 16.09
C ALA A 690 24.86 23.45 16.66
N GLY A 691 24.62 24.49 17.45
CA GLY A 691 25.66 25.22 18.15
C GLY A 691 25.70 24.86 19.64
N PHE A 692 26.76 24.25 20.12
CA PHE A 692 26.91 23.83 21.51
C PHE A 692 28.01 24.63 22.19
N ARG A 693 27.71 25.25 23.34
CA ARG A 693 28.73 25.86 24.22
C ARG A 693 29.40 24.75 25.03
N VAL A 694 30.72 24.80 25.10
CA VAL A 694 31.49 23.89 25.97
C VAL A 694 31.22 24.27 27.43
N PRO A 695 30.80 23.34 28.30
CA PRO A 695 30.56 23.59 29.71
C PRO A 695 31.78 24.19 30.38
N GLN A 696 31.56 25.15 31.32
CA GLN A 696 32.65 25.88 31.94
C GLN A 696 33.67 24.95 32.65
N ARG A 697 33.16 23.96 33.39
CA ARG A 697 34.01 22.97 34.11
C ARG A 697 34.92 22.20 33.13
N LEU A 698 34.44 21.93 31.95
CA LEU A 698 35.21 21.22 30.92
C LEU A 698 36.25 22.14 30.29
N ARG A 699 35.92 23.41 30.06
CA ARG A 699 36.87 24.42 29.58
C ARG A 699 38.01 24.64 30.56
N GLU A 700 37.72 24.70 31.85
CA GLU A 700 38.71 24.81 32.92
C GLU A 700 39.61 23.57 32.92
N ARG A 701 39.04 22.36 32.91
CA ARG A 701 39.80 21.11 32.88
C ARG A 701 40.75 21.03 31.67
N LEU A 702 40.31 21.41 30.49
CA LEU A 702 41.12 21.40 29.28
C LEU A 702 42.29 22.40 29.36
N ARG A 703 42.09 23.58 29.99
CA ARG A 703 43.14 24.59 30.22
C ARG A 703 44.15 24.10 31.22
N ASP A 704 43.71 23.55 32.35
CA ASP A 704 44.56 23.07 33.42
C ASP A 704 45.47 21.94 32.94
N GLN A 705 44.90 20.96 32.22
CA GLN A 705 45.65 19.85 31.63
C GLN A 705 46.72 20.34 30.63
N ALA A 706 46.38 21.35 29.80
CA ALA A 706 47.35 21.94 28.89
C ALA A 706 48.47 22.68 29.63
N SER A 707 48.16 23.43 30.72
CA SER A 707 49.12 24.17 31.53
C SER A 707 50.09 23.25 32.31
N GLU A 708 49.61 22.07 32.68
CA GLU A 708 50.40 21.03 33.37
C GLU A 708 51.32 20.23 32.45
N GLY A 709 51.30 20.53 31.15
CA GLY A 709 52.08 19.80 30.16
C GLY A 709 51.59 18.35 29.94
N ARG A 710 50.35 18.07 30.30
CA ARG A 710 49.69 16.78 30.06
C ARG A 710 48.87 16.87 28.76
N PRO A 711 49.40 16.41 27.63
CA PRO A 711 48.64 16.47 26.39
C PRO A 711 47.36 15.61 26.50
N HIS A 712 46.22 16.29 26.66
CA HIS A 712 44.92 15.63 26.58
C HIS A 712 44.27 15.99 25.24
N SER A 713 43.82 14.96 24.52
CA SER A 713 43.09 15.13 23.28
C SER A 713 41.64 14.72 23.53
N PRO A 714 40.77 15.68 23.89
CA PRO A 714 39.39 15.37 24.19
C PRO A 714 38.69 14.80 22.94
N VAL A 715 37.67 13.99 23.16
CA VAL A 715 36.94 13.34 22.09
C VAL A 715 35.56 14.00 21.95
N LEU A 716 35.29 14.52 20.76
CA LEU A 716 33.97 14.96 20.36
C LEU A 716 33.23 13.76 19.76
N SER A 717 32.22 13.26 20.46
CA SER A 717 31.37 12.16 20.00
C SER A 717 30.04 12.72 19.54
N VAL A 718 29.59 12.29 18.33
CA VAL A 718 28.36 12.78 17.73
C VAL A 718 27.59 11.60 17.19
N LEU A 719 26.33 11.46 17.60
CA LEU A 719 25.35 10.54 17.00
C LEU A 719 24.44 11.34 16.06
N VAL A 720 24.41 10.98 14.79
CA VAL A 720 23.43 11.51 13.83
C VAL A 720 22.44 10.42 13.51
N ARG A 721 21.17 10.66 13.87
CA ARG A 721 20.05 9.86 13.41
C ARG A 721 19.61 10.41 12.08
N ARG A 722 20.04 9.76 11.04
CA ARG A 722 19.60 10.03 9.70
C ARG A 722 18.53 9.01 9.34
N THR A 723 17.56 9.39 8.57
CA THR A 723 16.45 8.49 8.23
C THR A 723 16.57 7.98 6.81
N GLN A 724 16.34 8.80 5.78
CA GLN A 724 16.21 8.34 4.41
C GLN A 724 16.93 9.28 3.44
N HIS A 725 17.13 8.80 2.18
CA HIS A 725 17.61 9.59 1.05
C HIS A 725 16.45 10.26 0.30
N ASP A 726 16.72 11.41 -0.29
CA ASP A 726 15.75 12.10 -1.13
C ASP A 726 15.42 11.29 -2.39
N GLN A 727 14.18 11.33 -2.82
CA GLN A 727 13.76 10.63 -4.04
C GLN A 727 14.31 11.30 -5.30
N ASP A 728 14.36 12.64 -5.31
CA ASP A 728 14.79 13.43 -6.47
C ASP A 728 16.27 13.80 -6.44
N ASP A 729 16.90 13.79 -5.26
CA ASP A 729 18.33 14.06 -5.07
C ASP A 729 18.95 13.00 -4.13
N TYR A 730 18.96 11.76 -4.62
CA TYR A 730 19.43 10.59 -3.86
C TYR A 730 20.91 10.70 -3.42
N ARG A 731 21.71 11.57 -4.07
CA ARG A 731 23.11 11.86 -3.75
C ARG A 731 23.30 12.97 -2.72
N ARG A 732 22.25 13.59 -2.23
CA ARG A 732 22.38 14.59 -1.18
C ARG A 732 22.94 13.94 0.08
N ALA A 733 24.00 14.55 0.64
CA ALA A 733 24.70 14.01 1.80
C ALA A 733 23.76 13.71 2.97
N ARG A 734 24.07 12.66 3.68
CA ARG A 734 23.49 12.29 4.98
C ARG A 734 24.59 12.17 6.03
N GLY A 735 24.28 12.57 7.27
CA GLY A 735 25.24 12.64 8.36
C GLY A 735 25.78 14.04 8.58
N LEU A 736 26.96 14.16 9.20
CA LEU A 736 27.64 15.45 9.37
C LEU A 736 28.06 16.01 8.01
N THR A 737 27.80 17.30 7.79
CA THR A 737 28.20 18.02 6.58
C THR A 737 29.36 18.98 6.82
N SER A 738 29.44 19.60 8.01
CA SER A 738 30.60 20.38 8.41
C SER A 738 30.69 20.52 9.91
N VAL A 739 31.91 20.80 10.41
CA VAL A 739 32.19 21.06 11.81
C VAL A 739 33.00 22.34 11.94
N ALA A 740 32.60 23.24 12.83
CA ALA A 740 33.32 24.47 13.10
C ALA A 740 33.52 24.64 14.61
N PHE A 741 34.68 25.19 14.96
CA PHE A 741 35.10 25.44 16.34
C PHE A 741 35.25 26.94 16.58
N ARG A 742 34.98 27.36 17.81
CA ARG A 742 35.21 28.74 18.24
C ARG A 742 36.11 28.79 19.48
N GLY A 743 36.95 29.83 19.55
CA GLY A 743 37.97 30.01 20.58
C GLY A 743 39.32 29.47 20.12
N VAL A 744 39.34 28.33 19.49
CA VAL A 744 40.52 27.68 18.93
C VAL A 744 40.12 26.79 17.77
N SER A 745 41.03 26.53 16.84
CA SER A 745 40.85 25.59 15.73
C SER A 745 41.74 24.36 15.98
N PRO A 746 41.20 23.32 16.65
CA PRO A 746 41.97 22.11 16.91
C PRO A 746 42.17 21.30 15.62
N GLU A 747 43.25 20.55 15.56
CA GLU A 747 43.35 19.47 14.58
C GLU A 747 42.45 18.33 15.00
N VAL A 748 41.68 17.75 14.06
CA VAL A 748 40.69 16.70 14.36
C VAL A 748 40.97 15.44 13.56
N HIS A 749 41.13 14.34 14.25
CA HIS A 749 41.20 13.02 13.65
C HIS A 749 39.85 12.32 13.81
N TRP A 750 39.15 12.18 12.68
CA TRP A 750 37.80 11.63 12.65
C TRP A 750 37.79 10.14 12.41
N ARG A 751 36.87 9.47 13.14
CA ARG A 751 36.45 8.11 12.89
C ARG A 751 34.93 8.05 12.84
N VAL A 752 34.40 7.18 11.98
CA VAL A 752 32.97 7.03 11.75
C VAL A 752 32.56 5.58 11.85
N ARG A 753 31.39 5.35 12.42
CA ARG A 753 30.79 4.02 12.56
C ARG A 753 29.26 4.10 12.40
N GLY A 754 28.71 3.33 11.47
CA GLY A 754 27.28 3.09 11.30
C GLY A 754 27.02 1.60 11.16
N ALA A 755 25.86 1.25 10.66
CA ALA A 755 25.59 -0.08 10.17
C ALA A 755 26.30 -0.27 8.83
N ALA A 756 27.14 -1.30 8.71
CA ALA A 756 27.63 -1.74 7.41
C ALA A 756 26.43 -2.18 6.52
N ALA A 757 26.66 -2.27 5.22
CA ALA A 757 25.65 -2.87 4.33
C ALA A 757 25.21 -4.22 4.91
N PRO A 758 23.91 -4.43 5.13
CA PRO A 758 23.43 -5.60 5.86
C PRO A 758 23.65 -6.86 5.06
N ASP A 759 23.78 -7.99 5.76
CA ASP A 759 23.72 -9.25 5.07
C ASP A 759 22.30 -9.49 4.50
N PRO A 760 22.16 -10.39 3.52
CA PRO A 760 20.86 -10.66 2.89
C PRO A 760 19.76 -11.08 3.88
N VAL A 761 20.10 -11.74 4.98
CA VAL A 761 19.13 -12.22 5.96
C VAL A 761 18.46 -11.07 6.70
N ARG A 762 19.20 -10.02 7.00
CA ARG A 762 18.67 -8.84 7.72
C ARG A 762 17.88 -7.90 6.82
N GLY A 763 18.20 -7.87 5.55
CA GLY A 763 17.71 -6.87 4.61
C GLY A 763 18.25 -5.47 4.89
N PRO A 764 18.34 -4.61 3.85
CA PRO A 764 19.04 -3.33 3.92
C PRO A 764 18.44 -2.36 4.93
N LEU A 765 17.18 -2.50 5.28
CA LEU A 765 16.46 -1.50 6.04
C LEU A 765 16.20 -1.90 7.50
N ASN A 766 16.63 -3.10 7.89
CA ASN A 766 16.45 -3.62 9.25
C ASN A 766 17.69 -3.46 10.14
N THR A 767 18.75 -2.83 9.65
CA THR A 767 20.00 -2.65 10.39
C THR A 767 20.25 -1.16 10.62
N GLY A 768 20.30 -0.77 11.90
CA GLY A 768 20.70 0.57 12.32
C GLY A 768 22.11 0.59 12.90
N GLY A 769 22.57 1.79 13.29
CA GLY A 769 23.93 2.01 13.78
C GLY A 769 24.08 2.10 15.29
N LEU A 770 22.99 1.94 16.06
CA LEU A 770 23.05 1.98 17.51
C LEU A 770 23.93 0.85 18.08
N TYR A 771 24.61 1.10 19.18
CA TYR A 771 25.45 0.10 19.84
C TYR A 771 24.66 -1.18 20.19
N GLY A 772 23.46 -1.02 20.74
CA GLY A 772 22.59 -2.13 21.08
C GLY A 772 22.18 -2.96 19.87
N GLU A 773 21.93 -2.32 18.72
CA GLU A 773 21.64 -3.06 17.47
C GLU A 773 22.87 -3.84 17.02
N ARG A 774 24.04 -3.23 16.96
CA ARG A 774 25.29 -3.88 16.58
C ARG A 774 25.64 -5.06 17.50
N ASN A 775 25.24 -5.01 18.78
CA ASN A 775 25.45 -6.06 19.76
C ASN A 775 24.26 -7.03 19.90
N GLY A 776 23.23 -6.88 19.07
CA GLY A 776 22.09 -7.79 19.04
C GLY A 776 21.14 -7.68 20.23
N TRP A 777 21.08 -6.53 20.90
CA TRP A 777 20.19 -6.31 22.06
C TRP A 777 18.71 -6.43 21.69
N HIS A 778 18.35 -6.23 20.45
CA HIS A 778 17.01 -6.35 19.92
C HIS A 778 16.64 -7.79 19.49
N LEU A 779 17.59 -8.70 19.44
CA LEU A 779 17.39 -10.06 18.90
C LEU A 779 16.76 -10.99 19.96
N PRO A 780 15.89 -11.94 19.53
CA PRO A 780 15.47 -13.04 20.38
C PRO A 780 16.68 -13.85 20.91
N GLY A 781 16.60 -14.32 22.16
CA GLY A 781 17.66 -15.10 22.78
C GLY A 781 18.89 -14.31 23.25
N TYR A 782 18.89 -12.97 23.12
CA TYR A 782 19.89 -12.18 23.80
C TYR A 782 19.71 -12.30 25.33
N ASP A 783 20.82 -12.53 26.04
CA ASP A 783 20.81 -12.59 27.52
C ASP A 783 20.72 -11.22 28.13
N ASP A 784 19.55 -10.86 28.65
CA ASP A 784 19.26 -9.64 29.37
C ASP A 784 19.15 -9.82 30.89
N GLY A 785 19.58 -10.96 31.43
CA GLY A 785 19.54 -11.30 32.86
C GLY A 785 20.24 -10.29 33.74
N GLY A 786 21.32 -9.67 33.26
CA GLY A 786 22.08 -8.62 33.95
C GLY A 786 21.50 -7.20 33.82
N TRP A 787 20.37 -7.00 33.13
CA TRP A 787 19.73 -5.70 32.98
C TRP A 787 18.88 -5.33 34.20
N GLU A 788 18.71 -4.03 34.45
CA GLU A 788 17.83 -3.50 35.51
C GLU A 788 16.39 -3.91 35.27
N SER A 789 15.70 -4.45 36.30
CA SER A 789 14.27 -4.75 36.24
C SER A 789 13.46 -3.49 36.44
N VAL A 790 12.53 -3.20 35.55
CA VAL A 790 11.74 -1.95 35.54
C VAL A 790 10.28 -2.19 35.20
N SER A 791 9.43 -1.18 35.43
CA SER A 791 8.04 -1.14 34.99
C SER A 791 7.73 0.24 34.38
N PHE A 792 6.73 0.32 33.49
CA PHE A 792 6.17 1.57 33.03
C PHE A 792 4.99 2.02 33.91
N PRO A 793 4.72 3.35 33.99
CA PRO A 793 5.39 4.47 33.34
C PRO A 793 6.79 4.74 33.91
N ARG A 794 7.72 5.11 33.02
CA ARG A 794 9.05 5.53 33.45
C ARG A 794 9.47 6.75 32.61
N ALA A 795 10.13 7.67 33.28
CA ALA A 795 10.68 8.87 32.65
C ALA A 795 12.12 9.08 33.12
N ASP A 796 13.05 9.13 32.20
CA ASP A 796 14.46 9.43 32.45
C ASP A 796 14.79 10.84 31.95
N ARG A 797 15.83 11.47 32.56
CA ARG A 797 16.34 12.80 32.18
C ARG A 797 17.76 12.73 31.64
N ARG A 798 18.14 11.59 31.09
CA ARG A 798 19.50 11.38 30.56
C ARG A 798 19.50 11.63 29.05
N GLN A 799 20.50 12.38 28.58
CA GLN A 799 20.77 12.45 27.14
C GLN A 799 21.35 11.11 26.66
N GLY A 800 20.81 10.57 25.61
CA GLY A 800 21.32 9.35 24.99
C GLY A 800 20.23 8.33 24.67
N VAL A 801 20.62 7.08 24.55
CA VAL A 801 19.75 5.95 24.20
C VAL A 801 19.59 5.03 25.41
N THR A 802 18.37 4.62 25.67
CA THR A 802 18.04 3.64 26.70
C THR A 802 17.24 2.52 26.08
N TRP A 803 17.67 1.30 26.29
CA TRP A 803 17.00 0.10 25.81
C TRP A 803 16.09 -0.49 26.87
N TYR A 804 14.90 -0.94 26.40
CA TYR A 804 13.95 -1.70 27.19
C TYR A 804 13.63 -2.99 26.45
N ARG A 805 13.53 -4.10 27.17
CA ARG A 805 13.20 -5.41 26.59
C ARG A 805 12.18 -6.12 27.45
N THR A 806 11.26 -6.85 26.78
CA THR A 806 10.39 -7.83 27.43
C THR A 806 10.09 -8.99 26.49
N THR A 807 9.55 -10.05 27.05
CA THR A 807 9.03 -11.18 26.28
C THR A 807 7.58 -11.44 26.67
N PHE A 808 6.76 -11.79 25.71
CA PHE A 808 5.36 -12.13 25.93
C PHE A 808 4.92 -13.29 25.05
N ARG A 809 3.82 -13.91 25.38
CA ARG A 809 3.16 -14.97 24.58
C ARG A 809 1.77 -14.52 24.22
N LEU A 810 1.41 -14.68 22.95
CA LEU A 810 0.09 -14.40 22.41
C LEU A 810 -0.47 -15.69 21.82
N ASP A 811 -1.64 -16.09 22.29
CA ASP A 811 -2.33 -17.26 21.77
C ASP A 811 -3.65 -16.86 21.12
N VAL A 812 -3.68 -16.87 19.80
CA VAL A 812 -4.87 -16.59 18.98
C VAL A 812 -5.38 -17.92 18.43
N PRO A 813 -6.67 -18.23 18.54
CA PRO A 813 -7.23 -19.45 17.98
C PRO A 813 -6.90 -19.64 16.49
N PRO A 814 -6.71 -20.88 16.00
CA PRO A 814 -6.26 -21.13 14.63
C PRO A 814 -7.24 -20.67 13.54
N ASP A 815 -8.50 -20.53 13.87
CA ASP A 815 -9.58 -20.07 12.99
C ASP A 815 -9.92 -18.58 13.18
N VAL A 816 -9.03 -17.83 13.83
CA VAL A 816 -9.18 -16.38 14.04
C VAL A 816 -8.01 -15.64 13.39
N ASP A 817 -8.31 -14.70 12.51
CA ASP A 817 -7.40 -13.64 12.10
C ASP A 817 -7.55 -12.46 13.07
N ALA A 818 -6.46 -12.05 13.69
CA ALA A 818 -6.42 -10.91 14.61
C ALA A 818 -5.25 -9.99 14.26
N SER A 819 -5.55 -8.74 13.96
CA SER A 819 -4.54 -7.70 13.78
C SER A 819 -4.27 -7.03 15.12
N VAL A 820 -3.00 -7.01 15.52
CA VAL A 820 -2.55 -6.48 16.81
C VAL A 820 -1.59 -5.33 16.58
N GLY A 821 -1.71 -4.29 17.38
CA GLY A 821 -0.79 -3.16 17.41
C GLY A 821 -0.10 -3.02 18.76
N LEU A 822 1.03 -2.33 18.76
CA LEU A 822 1.72 -1.85 19.96
C LEU A 822 1.34 -0.39 20.18
N THR A 823 0.70 -0.09 21.27
CA THR A 823 0.31 1.28 21.67
C THR A 823 1.25 1.81 22.74
N LEU A 824 1.79 2.98 22.47
CA LEU A 824 2.56 3.78 23.41
C LEU A 824 1.65 4.91 23.92
N ASP A 825 1.18 4.83 25.17
CA ASP A 825 0.36 5.86 25.77
C ASP A 825 1.27 6.85 26.48
N ASP A 826 1.36 8.05 25.95
CA ASP A 826 2.35 9.04 26.36
C ASP A 826 1.71 10.36 26.78
N ASP A 827 2.44 11.05 27.65
CA ASP A 827 2.26 12.47 27.87
C ASP A 827 2.83 13.23 26.66
N PRO A 828 2.02 14.01 25.93
CA PRO A 828 2.49 14.73 24.74
C PRO A 828 3.62 15.74 25.02
N ASP A 829 3.79 16.17 26.28
CA ASP A 829 4.82 17.12 26.66
C ASP A 829 6.20 16.46 26.89
N ARG A 830 6.29 15.14 26.78
CA ARG A 830 7.56 14.42 26.85
C ARG A 830 8.25 14.40 25.49
N ASP A 831 9.49 14.82 25.43
CA ASP A 831 10.28 14.83 24.20
C ASP A 831 11.20 13.62 24.14
N TYR A 832 10.79 12.61 23.33
CA TYR A 832 11.59 11.40 23.08
C TYR A 832 11.12 10.69 21.80
N ARG A 833 11.97 9.77 21.35
CA ARG A 833 11.69 8.89 20.22
C ARG A 833 11.91 7.45 20.61
N VAL A 834 11.18 6.55 20.00
CA VAL A 834 11.29 5.10 20.24
C VAL A 834 11.44 4.38 18.93
N GLN A 835 12.57 3.68 18.75
CA GLN A 835 12.71 2.67 17.72
C GLN A 835 12.16 1.35 18.27
N VAL A 836 11.21 0.75 17.57
CA VAL A 836 10.53 -0.47 18.02
C VAL A 836 11.05 -1.69 17.25
N PHE A 837 11.39 -2.74 18.00
CA PHE A 837 11.82 -4.03 17.43
C PHE A 837 10.91 -5.15 17.94
N LEU A 838 10.39 -5.94 17.02
CA LEU A 838 9.63 -7.16 17.31
C LEU A 838 10.36 -8.38 16.74
N ASN A 839 10.72 -9.33 17.60
CA ASN A 839 11.44 -10.54 17.20
C ASN A 839 12.70 -10.26 16.36
N GLY A 840 13.37 -9.14 16.65
CA GLY A 840 14.57 -8.68 15.96
C GLY A 840 14.30 -7.82 14.71
N TRP A 841 13.05 -7.71 14.25
CA TRP A 841 12.68 -6.86 13.12
C TRP A 841 12.40 -5.43 13.58
N ASN A 842 12.96 -4.45 12.86
CA ASN A 842 12.69 -3.03 13.06
C ASN A 842 11.31 -2.67 12.51
N MET A 843 10.38 -2.36 13.42
CA MET A 843 8.98 -2.05 13.10
C MET A 843 8.75 -0.56 12.81
N GLY A 844 9.79 0.26 12.87
CA GLY A 844 9.71 1.69 12.66
C GLY A 844 9.89 2.50 13.93
N GLU A 845 9.73 3.80 13.79
CA GLU A 845 9.94 4.78 14.84
C GLU A 845 8.62 5.43 15.28
N HIS A 846 8.48 5.60 16.61
CA HIS A 846 7.51 6.51 17.19
C HIS A 846 8.23 7.77 17.66
N VAL A 847 7.73 8.96 17.28
CA VAL A 847 8.20 10.26 17.74
C VAL A 847 7.10 10.91 18.54
N ASN A 848 7.30 11.10 19.84
CA ASN A 848 6.31 11.71 20.70
C ASN A 848 6.24 13.24 20.50
N GLY A 849 5.09 13.85 20.77
CA GLY A 849 4.89 15.31 20.76
C GLY A 849 4.84 16.00 19.39
N GLY A 850 5.00 15.28 18.27
CA GLY A 850 4.91 15.86 16.93
C GLY A 850 3.50 15.90 16.34
N PRO A 851 3.19 16.82 15.40
CA PRO A 851 1.95 16.77 14.62
C PRO A 851 1.80 15.42 13.93
N GLY A 852 0.66 14.76 14.12
CA GLY A 852 0.41 13.44 13.55
C GLY A 852 1.16 12.29 14.24
N ALA A 853 1.65 12.48 15.45
CA ALA A 853 2.25 11.43 16.26
C ALA A 853 1.28 10.25 16.39
N ARG A 854 1.63 9.13 15.79
CA ARG A 854 0.82 7.92 15.84
C ARG A 854 1.26 7.08 17.03
N ARG A 855 0.35 6.87 17.96
CA ARG A 855 0.61 6.13 19.20
C ARG A 855 0.57 4.61 19.04
N THR A 856 0.06 4.11 17.92
CA THR A 856 -0.09 2.66 17.71
C THR A 856 0.62 2.24 16.43
N LEU A 857 1.55 1.30 16.54
CA LEU A 857 2.26 0.63 15.44
C LEU A 857 1.64 -0.73 15.21
N VAL A 858 1.31 -1.07 13.97
CA VAL A 858 0.80 -2.40 13.61
C VAL A 858 1.92 -3.42 13.69
N LEU A 859 1.64 -4.56 14.29
CA LEU A 859 2.56 -5.70 14.41
C LEU A 859 2.11 -6.79 13.42
N PRO A 860 2.78 -6.99 12.28
CA PRO A 860 2.34 -7.93 11.26
C PRO A 860 2.36 -9.37 11.77
N ASN A 861 1.26 -10.11 11.61
CA ASN A 861 1.23 -11.55 11.90
C ASN A 861 2.27 -12.27 11.04
N GLY A 862 2.97 -13.21 11.63
CA GLY A 862 4.15 -13.87 11.06
C GLY A 862 5.42 -13.33 11.70
N VAL A 863 5.66 -12.01 11.67
CA VAL A 863 6.66 -11.36 12.56
C VAL A 863 6.17 -11.46 14.00
N LEU A 864 4.92 -11.06 14.28
CA LEU A 864 4.23 -11.37 15.54
C LEU A 864 3.83 -12.85 15.56
N ARG A 865 4.31 -13.59 16.52
CA ARG A 865 4.01 -15.01 16.73
C ARG A 865 2.74 -15.14 17.55
N THR A 866 1.70 -15.71 16.94
CA THR A 866 0.33 -15.73 17.50
C THR A 866 -0.10 -17.09 18.03
N ARG A 867 0.82 -18.09 18.11
CA ARG A 867 0.54 -19.47 18.54
C ARG A 867 1.29 -19.82 19.81
N ALA A 868 1.09 -19.05 20.87
CA ALA A 868 1.74 -19.23 22.17
C ALA A 868 3.30 -19.28 22.15
N ALA A 869 3.94 -19.03 21.01
CA ALA A 869 5.38 -18.90 20.93
C ALA A 869 5.83 -17.58 21.56
N ALA A 870 7.05 -17.56 22.09
CA ALA A 870 7.59 -16.37 22.69
C ALA A 870 7.85 -15.28 21.63
N ASN A 871 7.41 -14.07 21.93
CA ASN A 871 7.75 -12.83 21.22
C ASN A 871 8.73 -12.03 22.07
N THR A 872 9.73 -11.47 21.45
CA THR A 872 10.66 -10.51 22.06
C THR A 872 10.32 -9.13 21.54
N LEU A 873 10.02 -8.19 22.46
CA LEU A 873 9.83 -6.78 22.17
C LEU A 873 10.98 -5.99 22.74
N ALA A 874 11.64 -5.19 21.91
CA ALA A 874 12.68 -4.28 22.35
C ALA A 874 12.40 -2.85 21.88
N LEU A 875 12.65 -1.89 22.74
CA LEU A 875 12.46 -0.46 22.51
C LEU A 875 13.80 0.25 22.75
N ALA A 876 14.28 0.98 21.74
CA ALA A 876 15.40 1.91 21.91
C ALA A 876 14.83 3.33 22.02
N VAL A 877 14.88 3.90 23.21
CA VAL A 877 14.36 5.22 23.52
C VAL A 877 15.50 6.24 23.44
N LEU A 878 15.36 7.22 22.54
CA LEU A 878 16.32 8.33 22.41
C LEU A 878 15.75 9.58 23.11
N SER A 879 16.55 10.20 23.94
CA SER A 879 16.17 11.34 24.77
C SER A 879 17.23 12.45 24.75
N GLY A 880 16.74 13.69 24.67
CA GLY A 880 17.59 14.90 24.75
C GLY A 880 18.12 15.23 26.15
N GLY A 881 17.60 14.66 27.20
CA GLY A 881 18.04 14.86 28.59
C GLY A 881 17.51 16.12 29.29
N GLY A 882 16.86 17.03 28.58
CA GLY A 882 16.31 18.28 29.17
C GLY A 882 14.97 18.05 29.90
N THR A 883 14.08 17.29 29.32
CA THR A 883 12.77 16.96 29.85
C THR A 883 12.69 15.47 30.24
N PRO A 884 11.74 15.06 31.08
CA PRO A 884 11.51 13.66 31.33
C PRO A 884 11.13 12.97 30.00
N ALA A 885 11.77 11.85 29.70
CA ALA A 885 11.59 11.10 28.47
C ALA A 885 11.31 9.63 28.74
N GLY A 886 10.47 9.03 27.92
CA GLY A 886 10.12 7.63 28.00
C GLY A 886 8.61 7.40 28.02
N PRO A 887 8.15 6.20 27.60
CA PRO A 887 6.74 5.87 27.49
C PRO A 887 6.00 5.93 28.82
N GLY A 888 4.74 6.37 28.79
CA GLY A 888 3.82 6.29 29.92
C GLY A 888 3.35 4.86 30.13
N ALA A 889 2.66 4.29 29.14
CA ALA A 889 2.29 2.88 29.12
C ALA A 889 2.63 2.26 27.78
N VAL A 890 3.00 0.98 27.81
CA VAL A 890 3.27 0.19 26.61
C VAL A 890 2.33 -1.03 26.65
N ARG A 891 1.43 -1.14 25.67
CA ARG A 891 0.44 -2.21 25.67
C ARG A 891 0.14 -2.72 24.27
N LEU A 892 -0.31 -3.96 24.18
CA LEU A 892 -0.88 -4.50 22.96
C LEU A 892 -2.33 -4.01 22.81
N THR A 893 -2.73 -3.75 21.57
CA THR A 893 -4.10 -3.30 21.23
C THR A 893 -4.63 -4.15 20.09
N LEU A 894 -5.83 -4.69 20.26
CA LEU A 894 -6.54 -5.38 19.19
C LEU A 894 -7.10 -4.34 18.22
N LEU A 895 -6.63 -4.40 16.97
CA LEU A 895 -7.04 -3.47 15.91
C LEU A 895 -8.23 -3.99 15.11
N GLY A 896 -8.39 -5.29 15.05
CA GLY A 896 -9.51 -5.96 14.41
C GLY A 896 -9.36 -7.47 14.48
N SER A 897 -10.46 -8.18 14.34
CA SER A 897 -10.47 -9.65 14.31
C SER A 897 -11.63 -10.19 13.47
N ALA A 898 -11.44 -11.37 12.88
CA ALA A 898 -12.45 -12.10 12.16
C ALA A 898 -12.30 -13.62 12.38
N ALA A 899 -13.40 -14.33 12.40
CA ALA A 899 -13.39 -15.80 12.34
C ALA A 899 -13.15 -16.22 10.89
N GLY A 900 -11.97 -16.76 10.61
CA GLY A 900 -11.48 -17.06 9.26
C GLY A 900 -10.02 -16.71 9.06
N GLY A 901 -9.71 -15.97 7.99
CA GLY A 901 -8.35 -15.56 7.68
C GLY A 901 -7.59 -16.57 6.83
N VAL A 902 -6.27 -16.40 6.78
CA VAL A 902 -5.33 -17.28 6.09
C VAL A 902 -4.38 -17.93 7.11
N PRO A 903 -3.86 -19.13 6.82
CA PRO A 903 -2.78 -19.71 7.61
C PRO A 903 -1.54 -18.80 7.57
N VAL A 904 -1.00 -18.48 8.75
CA VAL A 904 0.19 -17.61 8.88
C VAL A 904 1.39 -18.44 9.32
N THR A 905 2.45 -18.39 8.53
CA THR A 905 3.74 -18.99 8.85
C THR A 905 4.62 -17.96 9.57
N PRO A 906 5.31 -18.33 10.67
CA PRO A 906 6.24 -17.43 11.32
C PRO A 906 7.37 -16.96 10.38
N VAL A 907 7.64 -15.68 10.41
CA VAL A 907 8.80 -15.08 9.74
C VAL A 907 10.04 -15.32 10.60
N ALA A 908 11.12 -15.77 9.99
CA ALA A 908 12.37 -15.97 10.68
C ALA A 908 12.91 -14.66 11.27
N SER A 909 13.40 -14.71 12.51
CA SER A 909 14.08 -13.55 13.10
C SER A 909 15.40 -13.30 12.38
N PRO A 910 15.83 -12.04 12.19
CA PRO A 910 17.15 -11.75 11.64
C PRO A 910 18.22 -12.25 12.59
N GLY A 911 19.24 -12.91 12.04
CA GLY A 911 20.38 -13.41 12.81
C GLY A 911 21.33 -12.29 13.27
N ARG A 912 22.29 -12.62 14.14
CA ARG A 912 23.48 -11.79 14.29
C ARG A 912 24.28 -11.90 13.00
N GLY A 913 24.57 -10.79 12.32
CA GLY A 913 25.59 -10.80 11.28
C GLY A 913 26.90 -11.31 11.86
N THR A 914 27.65 -12.06 11.10
CA THR A 914 29.05 -12.30 11.40
C THR A 914 29.77 -10.96 11.49
N PRO A 915 30.60 -10.70 12.51
CA PRO A 915 31.30 -9.44 12.71
C PRO A 915 32.20 -9.05 11.54
#